data_963e6e27f665bcff80c6bd136051e617
#
_entry.id   963e6e27f665bcff80c6bd136051e617
#
_cell.length_a   1.000
_cell.length_b   1.000
_cell.length_c   1.000
_cell.angle_alpha   90.00
_cell.angle_beta   90.00
_cell.angle_gamma   90.00
#
_symmetry.space_group_name_H-M   'P 1'
#
loop_
_entity.id
_entity.type
_entity.pdbx_description
1 polymer ?
#
loop_
_entity_poly.entity_id
_entity_poly.type
_entity_poly.pdbx_seq_one_letter_code
_entity_poly.pdbx_strand_id
1 'polypeptide(L)'
;MAGREYPLERTRNIGIMAHIDAGKTTLTERILYYTGVNYKIGDTHDGTATMDWMEQEQERGITITSAATTCHWTLEENCKPKKGALEHRINIIDTPGHVDFTVEVERSLRVLDSAVGVFCAKGGVEPQSENVWRQADTYNVPRMAFINKMDIMGADFYGAVDQIKTRLGKNAIPIQLPIGKEDDFKGIIDLMEMKAYIYNDEKGEDIDIIDIPEDMKDDAELYHTDMVEKICEADDDLMMAYLDGEEPSVEDLKRVLREGTCNCTMVPVCCGTAYRNKGVQKLLDAIIEYLPAPTDVEAIKGQDLEGNEVEVPASDDAPFAALAFKIMTDPFVGKLAFFRVYAGTMNSGSYILNATKGKKERVGRILQMHANKRQELDKVYSGDIAAAVGFKFTTTGDTICDEQHPVILESMEFPDPVIELAIEPKTKAGQGKMAEALAKLAEEDPTFRAHTDQETGQTIIAGMGELHLEIIVDRLLREFKVEANVGAPQVAYKESFTKAVDIDSKYAKQSGGRGQYGHCKVRFEPMDVNGEETFKFDSEVVGGAIPKEYIPAVGAGIEEASKAGILGGFPVVGVHATVYDGSYHEVDSSEMAFKVAGSLAFKDAMKKADPALLEPIMKVDVTMPEEYMGDVIGDINSRRGRIEGMEDVGGGRIVHGFVPLSEMFGYSTDLRSRTQGRGNYSMFFDHYEKVPKNVQEKILDAHLAAQNK
;
A
#
# COMPACT_ATOMS: atom_id res chain seq x y z
N MET A 1 -13.80 37.65 1.10
CA MET A 1 -13.58 36.18 1.10
C MET A 1 -12.19 35.99 1.64
N ALA A 2 -12.03 35.26 2.73
CA ALA A 2 -10.69 34.92 3.22
C ALA A 2 -10.04 34.02 2.15
N GLY A 3 -8.91 34.45 1.61
CA GLY A 3 -8.13 33.65 0.69
C GLY A 3 -7.50 32.46 1.42
N ARG A 4 -6.84 31.60 0.68
CA ARG A 4 -6.03 30.49 1.17
C ARG A 4 -5.00 30.96 2.19
N GLU A 5 -4.87 30.27 3.31
CA GLU A 5 -3.92 30.63 4.39
C GLU A 5 -2.48 30.30 3.98
N TYR A 6 -2.26 29.13 3.40
CA TYR A 6 -0.95 28.67 2.92
C TYR A 6 -0.98 28.46 1.40
N PRO A 7 -0.14 29.16 0.61
CA PRO A 7 0.00 28.90 -0.82
C PRO A 7 0.46 27.46 -1.11
N LEU A 8 0.18 26.96 -2.33
CA LEU A 8 0.56 25.62 -2.76
C LEU A 8 2.06 25.36 -2.63
N GLU A 9 2.88 26.32 -2.99
CA GLU A 9 4.35 26.23 -2.96
C GLU A 9 4.88 26.02 -1.54
N ARG A 10 4.09 26.43 -0.52
CA ARG A 10 4.42 26.26 0.90
C ARG A 10 3.68 25.09 1.56
N THR A 11 3.09 24.21 0.77
CA THR A 11 2.46 22.98 1.25
C THR A 11 3.35 21.78 0.94
N ARG A 12 3.43 20.83 1.88
CA ARG A 12 4.09 19.53 1.70
C ARG A 12 3.12 18.43 2.11
N ASN A 13 2.93 17.44 1.23
CA ASN A 13 2.11 16.27 1.53
C ASN A 13 3.05 15.08 1.56
N ILE A 14 3.43 14.65 2.75
CA ILE A 14 4.45 13.64 2.95
C ILE A 14 3.89 12.38 3.59
N GLY A 15 4.40 11.22 3.16
CA GLY A 15 4.24 9.96 3.86
C GLY A 15 5.46 9.62 4.67
N ILE A 16 5.26 9.00 5.82
CA ILE A 16 6.36 8.39 6.56
C ILE A 16 6.25 6.90 6.41
N MET A 17 7.22 6.30 5.73
CA MET A 17 7.27 4.87 5.42
C MET A 17 8.49 4.23 6.06
N ALA A 18 8.33 3.03 6.60
CA ALA A 18 9.38 2.35 7.32
C ALA A 18 9.10 0.85 7.46
N HIS A 19 10.16 0.09 7.69
CA HIS A 19 10.04 -1.26 8.26
C HIS A 19 9.48 -1.22 9.69
N ILE A 20 8.90 -2.34 10.15
CA ILE A 20 8.49 -2.53 11.55
C ILE A 20 9.70 -2.23 12.46
N ASP A 21 9.46 -1.54 13.55
CA ASP A 21 10.49 -1.16 14.53
C ASP A 21 11.61 -0.23 14.00
N ALA A 22 11.55 0.31 12.78
CA ALA A 22 12.51 1.34 12.36
C ALA A 22 12.35 2.68 13.11
N GLY A 23 11.26 2.84 13.87
CA GLY A 23 10.99 4.02 14.68
C GLY A 23 10.13 5.07 13.97
N LYS A 24 9.28 4.64 13.04
CA LYS A 24 8.36 5.48 12.28
C LYS A 24 7.46 6.33 13.20
N THR A 25 6.65 5.69 14.05
CA THR A 25 5.73 6.39 14.96
C THR A 25 6.48 7.30 15.92
N THR A 26 7.65 6.86 16.43
CA THR A 26 8.51 7.70 17.27
C THR A 26 8.94 8.96 16.53
N LEU A 27 9.36 8.85 15.26
CA LEU A 27 9.74 10.00 14.44
C LEU A 27 8.56 10.94 14.23
N THR A 28 7.38 10.42 13.89
CA THR A 28 6.17 11.22 13.70
C THR A 28 5.79 11.98 14.98
N GLU A 29 5.83 11.32 16.14
CA GLU A 29 5.56 11.97 17.44
C GLU A 29 6.56 13.10 17.74
N ARG A 30 7.83 12.96 17.37
CA ARG A 30 8.85 14.01 17.54
C ARG A 30 8.61 15.19 16.58
N ILE A 31 8.21 14.90 15.35
CA ILE A 31 7.79 15.96 14.40
C ILE A 31 6.62 16.75 15.00
N LEU A 32 5.59 16.07 15.52
CA LEU A 32 4.43 16.73 16.14
C LEU A 32 4.80 17.54 17.39
N TYR A 33 5.78 17.07 18.14
CA TYR A 33 6.29 17.83 19.32
C TYR A 33 7.00 19.12 18.90
N TYR A 34 7.99 19.04 17.98
CA TYR A 34 8.75 20.22 17.55
C TYR A 34 7.91 21.24 16.77
N THR A 35 6.88 20.78 16.09
CA THR A 35 5.93 21.67 15.39
C THR A 35 4.83 22.23 16.30
N GLY A 36 4.86 21.91 17.60
CA GLY A 36 3.92 22.45 18.59
C GLY A 36 2.50 21.87 18.53
N VAL A 37 2.27 20.83 17.75
CA VAL A 37 0.97 20.12 17.71
C VAL A 37 0.73 19.36 19.00
N ASN A 38 1.78 18.73 19.53
CA ASN A 38 1.77 18.03 20.81
C ASN A 38 2.60 18.80 21.87
N TYR A 39 2.04 18.93 23.06
CA TYR A 39 2.74 19.58 24.20
C TYR A 39 3.63 18.61 24.98
N LYS A 40 3.47 17.33 24.77
CA LYS A 40 4.26 16.26 25.41
C LYS A 40 4.77 15.32 24.33
N ILE A 41 5.95 14.79 24.56
CA ILE A 41 6.54 13.76 23.73
C ILE A 41 5.75 12.47 23.99
N GLY A 42 5.06 11.94 22.98
CA GLY A 42 4.41 10.63 23.02
C GLY A 42 5.44 9.50 22.92
N ASP A 43 5.18 8.37 23.55
CA ASP A 43 6.01 7.16 23.44
C ASP A 43 5.14 5.97 23.03
N THR A 44 5.62 5.21 22.06
CA THR A 44 4.95 4.00 21.56
C THR A 44 4.96 2.89 22.61
N HIS A 45 6.02 2.78 23.39
CA HIS A 45 6.14 1.74 24.45
C HIS A 45 5.19 1.98 25.62
N ASP A 46 4.86 3.24 25.90
CA ASP A 46 3.94 3.60 26.98
C ASP A 46 2.48 3.74 26.50
N GLY A 47 2.20 3.48 25.21
CA GLY A 47 0.88 3.62 24.59
C GLY A 47 0.35 5.06 24.59
N THR A 48 1.24 6.06 24.62
CA THR A 48 0.89 7.48 24.66
C THR A 48 1.02 8.19 23.32
N ALA A 49 1.37 7.44 22.25
CA ALA A 49 1.51 7.96 20.90
C ALA A 49 0.16 8.49 20.37
N THR A 50 0.17 9.70 19.82
CA THR A 50 -1.04 10.38 19.33
C THR A 50 -1.51 9.81 17.99
N MET A 51 -0.58 9.33 17.18
CA MET A 51 -0.88 8.80 15.85
C MET A 51 -1.43 7.38 15.90
N ASP A 52 -0.98 6.55 16.85
CA ASP A 52 -1.52 5.22 17.12
C ASP A 52 -2.75 5.36 18.03
N TRP A 53 -3.89 5.74 17.45
CA TRP A 53 -5.10 6.08 18.20
C TRP A 53 -5.99 4.88 18.52
N MET A 54 -5.81 3.75 17.84
CA MET A 54 -6.54 2.52 18.10
C MET A 54 -5.94 1.78 19.31
N GLU A 55 -6.81 1.20 20.16
CA GLU A 55 -6.35 0.39 21.28
C GLU A 55 -5.43 -0.76 20.83
N GLN A 56 -5.74 -1.38 19.69
CA GLN A 56 -4.93 -2.46 19.11
C GLN A 56 -3.54 -2.00 18.68
N GLU A 57 -3.43 -0.79 18.14
CA GLU A 57 -2.14 -0.18 17.76
C GLU A 57 -1.27 0.03 19.01
N GLN A 58 -1.88 0.58 20.05
CA GLN A 58 -1.19 0.86 21.33
C GLN A 58 -0.76 -0.43 22.06
N GLU A 59 -1.65 -1.44 22.11
CA GLU A 59 -1.35 -2.73 22.75
C GLU A 59 -0.26 -3.52 22.01
N ARG A 60 -0.21 -3.44 20.68
CA ARG A 60 0.72 -4.20 19.85
C ARG A 60 1.99 -3.43 19.50
N GLY A 61 1.99 -2.11 19.68
CA GLY A 61 3.10 -1.23 19.29
C GLY A 61 3.32 -1.14 17.77
N ILE A 62 2.28 -1.36 16.96
CA ILE A 62 2.34 -1.30 15.50
C ILE A 62 1.25 -0.38 14.96
N THR A 63 1.54 0.38 13.93
CA THR A 63 0.53 1.13 13.16
C THR A 63 -0.24 0.18 12.25
N ILE A 64 -1.55 0.17 12.37
CA ILE A 64 -2.48 -0.69 11.61
C ILE A 64 -3.14 0.12 10.50
N THR A 65 -3.64 1.31 10.86
CA THR A 65 -4.33 2.19 9.92
C THR A 65 -3.53 3.47 9.69
N SER A 66 -3.52 3.97 8.45
CA SER A 66 -2.91 5.26 8.16
C SER A 66 -3.63 6.39 8.90
N ALA A 67 -2.88 7.25 9.55
CA ALA A 67 -3.39 8.44 10.23
C ALA A 67 -2.88 9.70 9.54
N ALA A 68 -3.77 10.68 9.34
CA ALA A 68 -3.41 11.96 8.73
C ALA A 68 -3.35 13.05 9.80
N THR A 69 -2.32 13.86 9.74
CA THR A 69 -2.18 15.04 10.61
C THR A 69 -1.55 16.20 9.85
N THR A 70 -1.80 17.41 10.34
CA THR A 70 -1.21 18.62 9.75
C THR A 70 -0.38 19.33 10.80
N CYS A 71 0.81 19.75 10.43
CA CYS A 71 1.68 20.56 11.26
C CYS A 71 2.30 21.70 10.44
N HIS A 72 3.01 22.60 11.11
CA HIS A 72 3.58 23.79 10.52
C HIS A 72 5.05 23.91 10.92
N TRP A 73 5.89 24.30 9.98
CA TRP A 73 7.31 24.48 10.22
C TRP A 73 7.86 25.70 9.47
N THR A 74 8.79 26.39 10.10
CA THR A 74 9.54 27.49 9.51
C THR A 74 11.00 27.09 9.49
N LEU A 75 11.65 27.22 8.34
CA LEU A 75 13.09 26.95 8.19
C LEU A 75 13.90 27.61 9.30
N GLU A 76 14.82 26.87 9.89
CA GLU A 76 15.69 27.34 10.94
C GLU A 76 17.07 27.76 10.39
N GLU A 77 17.60 28.85 10.97
CA GLU A 77 18.97 29.26 10.83
C GLU A 77 19.55 29.43 12.24
N ASN A 78 20.65 28.75 12.51
CA ASN A 78 21.22 28.69 13.86
C ASN A 78 20.23 28.24 14.93
N CYS A 79 19.47 27.16 14.63
CA CYS A 79 18.45 26.57 15.52
C CYS A 79 17.37 27.56 15.99
N LYS A 80 17.07 28.56 15.19
CA LYS A 80 15.98 29.53 15.38
C LYS A 80 15.30 29.79 14.06
N PRO A 81 13.98 30.11 14.09
CA PRO A 81 13.29 30.47 12.86
C PRO A 81 14.08 31.51 12.05
N LYS A 82 14.46 31.18 10.83
CA LYS A 82 15.22 32.01 9.92
C LYS A 82 14.50 33.34 9.70
N LYS A 83 15.16 34.44 9.89
CA LYS A 83 14.56 35.78 9.76
C LYS A 83 14.02 36.01 8.35
N GLY A 84 12.70 36.19 8.25
CA GLY A 84 12.00 36.39 6.98
C GLY A 84 11.63 35.10 6.27
N ALA A 85 11.94 33.90 6.80
CA ALA A 85 11.41 32.66 6.28
C ALA A 85 9.90 32.60 6.52
N LEU A 86 9.21 32.01 5.56
CA LEU A 86 7.76 31.82 5.60
C LEU A 86 7.44 30.45 6.19
N GLU A 87 6.38 30.40 6.97
CA GLU A 87 5.88 29.16 7.54
C GLU A 87 5.33 28.24 6.44
N HIS A 88 5.66 26.96 6.51
CA HIS A 88 5.17 25.91 5.63
C HIS A 88 4.16 25.02 6.36
N ARG A 89 3.16 24.56 5.61
CA ARG A 89 2.20 23.58 6.06
C ARG A 89 2.66 22.20 5.61
N ILE A 90 2.76 21.27 6.53
CA ILE A 90 3.14 19.87 6.28
C ILE A 90 1.97 18.97 6.67
N ASN A 91 1.40 18.30 5.69
CA ASN A 91 0.42 17.25 5.91
C ASN A 91 1.17 15.92 5.92
N ILE A 92 1.05 15.19 7.00
CA ILE A 92 1.73 13.90 7.21
C ILE A 92 0.68 12.81 7.18
N ILE A 93 0.93 11.78 6.37
CA ILE A 93 0.21 10.51 6.44
C ILE A 93 1.18 9.48 7.00
N ASP A 94 0.89 8.99 8.20
CA ASP A 94 1.63 7.91 8.83
C ASP A 94 1.12 6.58 8.26
N THR A 95 1.99 5.77 7.63
CA THR A 95 1.60 4.54 6.95
C THR A 95 1.95 3.31 7.80
N PRO A 96 1.17 2.23 7.73
CA PRO A 96 1.54 0.98 8.39
C PRO A 96 2.89 0.44 7.90
N GLY A 97 3.62 -0.23 8.79
CA GLY A 97 4.88 -0.91 8.44
C GLY A 97 4.73 -2.41 8.24
N HIS A 98 3.55 -3.00 8.52
CA HIS A 98 3.33 -4.44 8.46
C HIS A 98 2.80 -4.88 7.08
N VAL A 99 3.24 -6.04 6.62
CA VAL A 99 2.94 -6.58 5.27
C VAL A 99 1.44 -6.81 5.05
N ASP A 100 0.72 -7.24 6.07
CA ASP A 100 -0.74 -7.47 5.98
C ASP A 100 -1.53 -6.19 5.68
N PHE A 101 -0.89 -5.03 5.83
CA PHE A 101 -1.47 -3.70 5.61
C PHE A 101 -0.83 -2.95 4.43
N THR A 102 -0.18 -3.64 3.51
CA THR A 102 0.46 -3.06 2.32
C THR A 102 -0.49 -2.19 1.51
N VAL A 103 -1.77 -2.54 1.47
CA VAL A 103 -2.80 -1.77 0.77
C VAL A 103 -3.05 -0.40 1.40
N GLU A 104 -2.94 -0.29 2.74
CA GLU A 104 -2.98 1.02 3.42
C GLU A 104 -1.79 1.90 3.01
N VAL A 105 -0.62 1.29 2.83
CA VAL A 105 0.58 1.99 2.32
C VAL A 105 0.35 2.46 0.90
N GLU A 106 -0.13 1.59 0.03
CA GLU A 106 -0.39 1.87 -1.38
C GLU A 106 -1.43 2.99 -1.56
N ARG A 107 -2.54 2.93 -0.83
CA ARG A 107 -3.55 4.01 -0.81
C ARG A 107 -2.95 5.35 -0.39
N SER A 108 -2.08 5.33 0.60
CA SER A 108 -1.42 6.53 1.10
C SER A 108 -0.42 7.08 0.08
N LEU A 109 0.43 6.23 -0.51
CA LEU A 109 1.40 6.62 -1.52
C LEU A 109 0.75 7.25 -2.76
N ARG A 110 -0.45 6.78 -3.13
CA ARG A 110 -1.19 7.31 -4.30
C ARG A 110 -1.61 8.77 -4.15
N VAL A 111 -1.78 9.24 -2.91
CA VAL A 111 -2.28 10.60 -2.63
C VAL A 111 -1.21 11.54 -2.06
N LEU A 112 0.02 11.06 -1.90
CA LEU A 112 1.15 11.82 -1.42
C LEU A 112 1.95 12.44 -2.57
N ASP A 113 2.56 13.58 -2.29
CA ASP A 113 3.49 14.23 -3.23
C ASP A 113 4.93 13.74 -3.00
N SER A 114 5.21 13.21 -1.81
CA SER A 114 6.54 12.71 -1.44
C SER A 114 6.50 11.82 -0.20
N ALA A 115 7.63 11.18 0.11
CA ALA A 115 7.74 10.33 1.28
C ALA A 115 9.11 10.47 1.97
N VAL A 116 9.13 10.18 3.28
CA VAL A 116 10.34 10.01 4.07
C VAL A 116 10.48 8.52 4.40
N GLY A 117 11.49 7.87 3.83
CA GLY A 117 11.85 6.49 4.14
C GLY A 117 12.72 6.43 5.40
N VAL A 118 12.20 5.80 6.46
CA VAL A 118 12.92 5.65 7.72
C VAL A 118 13.59 4.29 7.77
N PHE A 119 14.92 4.28 7.91
CA PHE A 119 15.74 3.08 8.00
C PHE A 119 16.39 2.97 9.37
N CYS A 120 16.48 1.77 9.90
CA CYS A 120 17.21 1.52 11.13
C CYS A 120 18.72 1.50 10.83
N ALA A 121 19.53 2.26 11.56
CA ALA A 121 20.98 2.31 11.37
C ALA A 121 21.67 0.94 11.53
N LYS A 122 21.08 0.02 12.29
CA LYS A 122 21.58 -1.34 12.48
C LYS A 122 21.10 -2.31 11.40
N GLY A 123 19.80 -2.25 11.03
CA GLY A 123 19.20 -3.18 10.06
C GLY A 123 19.41 -2.75 8.61
N GLY A 124 19.61 -1.45 8.36
CA GLY A 124 19.73 -0.91 7.02
C GLY A 124 18.44 -1.09 6.21
N VAL A 125 18.57 -1.60 5.00
CA VAL A 125 17.46 -1.93 4.11
C VAL A 125 16.94 -3.33 4.43
N GLU A 126 15.78 -3.41 5.01
CA GLU A 126 15.09 -4.65 5.35
C GLU A 126 14.02 -4.99 4.30
N PRO A 127 13.55 -6.25 4.21
CA PRO A 127 12.62 -6.69 3.14
C PRO A 127 11.35 -5.86 3.02
N GLN A 128 10.78 -5.43 4.15
CA GLN A 128 9.60 -4.56 4.13
C GLN A 128 9.94 -3.17 3.60
N SER A 129 11.14 -2.65 3.90
CA SER A 129 11.62 -1.39 3.32
C SER A 129 11.69 -1.47 1.80
N GLU A 130 12.19 -2.60 1.26
CA GLU A 130 12.24 -2.83 -0.20
C GLU A 130 10.85 -2.84 -0.83
N ASN A 131 9.88 -3.51 -0.19
CA ASN A 131 8.52 -3.56 -0.71
C ASN A 131 7.85 -2.18 -0.76
N VAL A 132 7.89 -1.45 0.35
CA VAL A 132 7.30 -0.10 0.41
C VAL A 132 8.02 0.85 -0.54
N TRP A 133 9.34 0.68 -0.68
CA TRP A 133 10.13 1.47 -1.63
C TRP A 133 9.76 1.17 -3.08
N ARG A 134 9.55 -0.10 -3.43
CA ARG A 134 9.13 -0.54 -4.76
C ARG A 134 7.72 -0.04 -5.09
N GLN A 135 6.79 -0.07 -4.13
CA GLN A 135 5.46 0.54 -4.30
C GLN A 135 5.57 2.05 -4.58
N ALA A 136 6.43 2.76 -3.85
CA ALA A 136 6.67 4.17 -4.10
C ALA A 136 7.33 4.43 -5.48
N ASP A 137 8.11 3.49 -6.03
CA ASP A 137 8.62 3.55 -7.39
C ASP A 137 7.49 3.41 -8.43
N THR A 138 6.52 2.54 -8.20
CA THR A 138 5.36 2.35 -9.08
C THR A 138 4.58 3.65 -9.28
N TYR A 139 4.46 4.46 -8.23
CA TYR A 139 3.75 5.75 -8.28
C TYR A 139 4.66 6.96 -8.51
N ASN A 140 5.95 6.75 -8.83
CA ASN A 140 6.95 7.82 -8.99
C ASN A 140 6.95 8.84 -7.84
N VAL A 141 6.83 8.36 -6.60
CA VAL A 141 6.79 9.24 -5.42
C VAL A 141 8.20 9.71 -5.07
N PRO A 142 8.50 11.03 -5.12
CA PRO A 142 9.76 11.61 -4.64
C PRO A 142 10.04 11.27 -3.18
N ARG A 143 11.30 10.97 -2.86
CA ARG A 143 11.66 10.46 -1.53
C ARG A 143 12.97 11.02 -1.01
N MET A 144 13.04 11.07 0.31
CA MET A 144 14.28 11.19 1.06
C MET A 144 14.41 10.06 2.07
N ALA A 145 15.61 9.78 2.54
CA ALA A 145 15.89 8.76 3.54
C ALA A 145 16.31 9.39 4.88
N PHE A 146 15.85 8.79 5.97
CA PHE A 146 16.27 9.14 7.32
C PHE A 146 16.81 7.88 8.02
N ILE A 147 18.12 7.86 8.29
CA ILE A 147 18.76 6.78 9.03
C ILE A 147 18.57 7.05 10.52
N ASN A 148 17.64 6.30 11.11
CA ASN A 148 17.20 6.44 12.49
C ASN A 148 17.92 5.46 13.42
N LYS A 149 17.79 5.68 14.73
CA LYS A 149 18.35 4.82 15.76
C LYS A 149 19.89 4.78 15.73
N MET A 150 20.53 5.92 15.49
CA MET A 150 21.99 6.04 15.55
C MET A 150 22.58 5.76 16.95
N ASP A 151 21.74 5.72 17.97
CA ASP A 151 22.07 5.49 19.38
C ASP A 151 22.09 4.00 19.81
N ILE A 152 21.69 3.07 18.94
CA ILE A 152 21.64 1.65 19.32
C ILE A 152 22.95 0.93 19.00
N MET A 153 23.22 -0.14 19.76
CA MET A 153 24.40 -0.99 19.55
C MET A 153 24.38 -1.64 18.16
N GLY A 154 25.46 -1.47 17.39
CA GLY A 154 25.57 -1.96 16.03
C GLY A 154 25.05 -0.95 14.97
N ALA A 155 24.82 0.31 15.35
CA ALA A 155 24.46 1.36 14.38
C ALA A 155 25.58 1.60 13.37
N ASP A 156 25.25 1.51 12.09
CA ASP A 156 26.16 1.74 10.95
C ASP A 156 25.48 2.59 9.87
N PHE A 157 25.74 3.89 9.92
CA PHE A 157 25.21 4.84 8.94
C PHE A 157 25.69 4.56 7.51
N TYR A 158 26.99 4.33 7.37
CA TYR A 158 27.61 4.15 6.06
C TYR A 158 27.16 2.86 5.38
N GLY A 159 27.07 1.79 6.14
CA GLY A 159 26.51 0.52 5.67
C GLY A 159 25.04 0.62 5.27
N ALA A 160 24.22 1.38 6.01
CA ALA A 160 22.83 1.62 5.65
C ALA A 160 22.71 2.43 4.34
N VAL A 161 23.52 3.47 4.15
CA VAL A 161 23.55 4.25 2.90
C VAL A 161 23.99 3.36 1.71
N ASP A 162 25.00 2.52 1.90
CA ASP A 162 25.47 1.60 0.86
C ASP A 162 24.38 0.58 0.47
N GLN A 163 23.62 0.07 1.44
CA GLN A 163 22.48 -0.80 1.16
C GLN A 163 21.38 -0.09 0.37
N ILE A 164 21.09 1.20 0.63
CA ILE A 164 20.14 1.97 -0.18
C ILE A 164 20.64 2.06 -1.63
N LYS A 165 21.95 2.28 -1.85
CA LYS A 165 22.53 2.32 -3.19
C LYS A 165 22.49 0.96 -3.88
N THR A 166 22.85 -0.10 -3.20
CA THR A 166 23.04 -1.42 -3.82
C THR A 166 21.75 -2.23 -3.91
N ARG A 167 20.93 -2.26 -2.85
CA ARG A 167 19.70 -3.06 -2.80
C ARG A 167 18.50 -2.35 -3.40
N LEU A 168 18.38 -1.04 -3.21
CA LEU A 168 17.29 -0.26 -3.80
C LEU A 168 17.65 0.36 -5.15
N GLY A 169 18.92 0.26 -5.57
CA GLY A 169 19.39 0.77 -6.86
C GLY A 169 19.25 2.29 -7.02
N LYS A 170 19.36 3.05 -5.92
CA LYS A 170 19.08 4.49 -5.89
C LYS A 170 20.35 5.31 -5.69
N ASN A 171 20.37 6.51 -6.27
CA ASN A 171 21.42 7.49 -6.03
C ASN A 171 21.19 8.18 -4.69
N ALA A 172 21.58 7.48 -3.61
CA ALA A 172 21.50 7.99 -2.25
C ALA A 172 22.66 8.97 -1.99
N ILE A 173 22.33 10.21 -1.65
CA ILE A 173 23.27 11.29 -1.42
C ILE A 173 23.20 11.69 0.06
N PRO A 174 24.19 11.33 0.90
CA PRO A 174 24.26 11.84 2.25
C PRO A 174 24.41 13.36 2.24
N ILE A 175 23.48 14.06 2.89
CA ILE A 175 23.55 15.49 3.14
C ILE A 175 23.94 15.79 4.59
N GLN A 176 24.00 14.74 5.41
CA GLN A 176 24.44 14.79 6.81
C GLN A 176 25.32 13.60 7.13
N LEU A 177 26.25 13.79 8.07
CA LEU A 177 27.01 12.70 8.67
C LEU A 177 26.78 12.65 10.18
N PRO A 178 26.78 11.44 10.80
CA PRO A 178 26.65 11.32 12.24
C PRO A 178 27.94 11.68 12.97
N ILE A 179 27.83 12.36 14.11
CA ILE A 179 28.95 12.60 15.03
C ILE A 179 28.86 11.56 16.15
N GLY A 180 29.74 10.58 16.08
CA GLY A 180 29.69 9.42 16.95
C GLY A 180 28.61 8.40 16.52
N LYS A 181 28.55 7.29 17.23
CA LYS A 181 27.57 6.21 17.04
C LYS A 181 27.25 5.56 18.37
N GLU A 182 26.14 4.85 18.43
CA GLU A 182 25.68 4.18 19.67
C GLU A 182 25.54 5.19 20.83
N ASP A 183 26.01 4.87 22.01
CA ASP A 183 25.93 5.76 23.18
C ASP A 183 26.74 7.06 22.98
N ASP A 184 27.73 7.07 22.08
CA ASP A 184 28.54 8.24 21.74
C ASP A 184 27.93 9.13 20.64
N PHE A 185 26.74 8.83 20.16
CA PHE A 185 26.06 9.68 19.18
C PHE A 185 25.64 11.01 19.80
N LYS A 186 26.35 12.09 19.39
CA LYS A 186 26.20 13.43 19.98
C LYS A 186 25.47 14.42 19.07
N GLY A 187 25.54 14.21 17.76
CA GLY A 187 25.03 15.21 16.82
C GLY A 187 25.24 14.81 15.36
N ILE A 188 25.12 15.80 14.50
CA ILE A 188 25.23 15.63 13.06
C ILE A 188 26.14 16.70 12.45
N ILE A 189 26.80 16.38 11.33
CA ILE A 189 27.45 17.33 10.45
C ILE A 189 26.49 17.61 9.28
N ASP A 190 26.20 18.85 9.02
CA ASP A 190 25.51 19.30 7.83
C ASP A 190 26.54 19.51 6.72
N LEU A 191 26.48 18.68 5.67
CA LEU A 191 27.44 18.74 4.56
C LEU A 191 27.21 19.90 3.61
N MET A 192 25.98 20.47 3.56
CA MET A 192 25.71 21.67 2.75
C MET A 192 26.32 22.93 3.36
N GLU A 193 26.24 23.05 4.67
CA GLU A 193 26.73 24.23 5.41
C GLU A 193 28.13 24.02 5.98
N MET A 194 28.65 22.78 5.96
CA MET A 194 29.92 22.39 6.57
C MET A 194 30.02 22.82 8.04
N LYS A 195 28.97 22.53 8.81
CA LYS A 195 28.84 22.84 10.23
C LYS A 195 28.44 21.59 11.01
N ALA A 196 28.84 21.55 12.28
CA ALA A 196 28.47 20.48 13.21
C ALA A 196 27.41 20.99 14.20
N TYR A 197 26.38 20.20 14.42
CA TYR A 197 25.26 20.42 15.34
C TYR A 197 25.36 19.39 16.48
N ILE A 198 25.64 19.87 17.69
CA ILE A 198 25.80 19.04 18.90
C ILE A 198 24.60 19.25 19.81
N TYR A 199 23.93 18.19 20.17
CA TYR A 199 22.75 18.19 21.04
C TYR A 199 23.17 17.97 22.49
N ASN A 200 22.90 18.97 23.35
CA ASN A 200 23.38 19.00 24.73
C ASN A 200 22.35 18.49 25.76
N ASP A 201 21.07 18.47 25.37
CA ASP A 201 19.99 18.07 26.26
C ASP A 201 19.21 16.85 25.75
N GLU A 202 18.41 16.24 26.61
CA GLU A 202 17.57 15.07 26.28
C GLU A 202 16.36 15.43 25.40
N LYS A 203 15.97 16.70 25.36
CA LYS A 203 14.84 17.16 24.55
C LYS A 203 15.23 17.61 23.14
N GLY A 204 16.53 17.71 22.88
CA GLY A 204 17.04 18.18 21.59
C GLY A 204 16.74 19.67 21.31
N GLU A 205 16.53 20.48 22.34
CA GLU A 205 16.24 21.93 22.23
C GLU A 205 17.51 22.78 22.38
N ASP A 206 18.50 22.28 23.12
CA ASP A 206 19.79 22.95 23.35
C ASP A 206 20.84 22.39 22.37
N ILE A 207 21.12 23.15 21.32
CA ILE A 207 21.98 22.74 20.21
C ILE A 207 23.13 23.74 20.06
N ASP A 208 24.35 23.23 20.17
CA ASP A 208 25.56 24.00 19.83
C ASP A 208 25.92 23.82 18.35
N ILE A 209 26.13 24.93 17.66
CA ILE A 209 26.63 24.95 16.30
C ILE A 209 28.09 25.29 16.35
N ILE A 210 28.91 24.35 15.95
CA ILE A 210 30.38 24.48 16.01
C ILE A 210 31.02 24.16 14.66
N ASP A 211 32.29 24.47 14.53
CA ASP A 211 33.06 23.96 13.39
C ASP A 211 33.22 22.44 13.49
N ILE A 212 33.40 21.79 12.34
CA ILE A 212 33.50 20.33 12.28
C ILE A 212 34.68 19.88 13.16
N PRO A 213 34.49 18.87 14.04
CA PRO A 213 35.54 18.31 14.86
C PRO A 213 36.75 17.87 14.03
N GLU A 214 37.95 18.09 14.53
CA GLU A 214 39.21 17.86 13.80
C GLU A 214 39.36 16.42 13.29
N ASP A 215 38.90 15.46 14.09
CA ASP A 215 38.89 14.02 13.78
C ASP A 215 37.90 13.60 12.70
N MET A 216 36.95 14.48 12.33
CA MET A 216 35.93 14.23 11.30
C MET A 216 36.07 15.14 10.06
N LYS A 217 37.07 16.03 10.04
CA LYS A 217 37.24 16.97 8.91
C LYS A 217 37.51 16.25 7.60
N ASP A 218 38.42 15.31 7.58
CA ASP A 218 38.81 14.56 6.38
C ASP A 218 37.61 13.79 5.80
N ASP A 219 36.83 13.13 6.67
CA ASP A 219 35.63 12.44 6.26
C ASP A 219 34.55 13.41 5.75
N ALA A 220 34.33 14.53 6.45
CA ALA A 220 33.36 15.53 6.04
C ALA A 220 33.72 16.16 4.68
N GLU A 221 35.01 16.47 4.44
CA GLU A 221 35.48 16.98 3.16
C GLU A 221 35.32 15.95 2.03
N LEU A 222 35.61 14.67 2.31
CA LEU A 222 35.42 13.58 1.35
C LEU A 222 33.96 13.44 0.93
N TYR A 223 33.05 13.35 1.92
CA TYR A 223 31.63 13.20 1.65
C TYR A 223 30.99 14.47 1.08
N HIS A 224 31.47 15.66 1.44
CA HIS A 224 31.06 16.91 0.82
C HIS A 224 31.44 16.94 -0.66
N THR A 225 32.66 16.56 -1.02
CA THR A 225 33.13 16.50 -2.40
C THR A 225 32.29 15.47 -3.21
N ASP A 226 32.10 14.25 -2.69
CA ASP A 226 31.22 13.22 -3.34
C ASP A 226 29.79 13.72 -3.54
N MET A 227 29.24 14.43 -2.55
CA MET A 227 27.91 15.04 -2.64
C MET A 227 27.86 16.11 -3.73
N VAL A 228 28.83 17.05 -3.76
CA VAL A 228 28.90 18.12 -4.78
C VAL A 228 29.03 17.55 -6.18
N GLU A 229 29.94 16.58 -6.38
CA GLU A 229 30.13 15.93 -7.67
C GLU A 229 28.84 15.28 -8.18
N LYS A 230 28.14 14.49 -7.34
CA LYS A 230 26.89 13.82 -7.71
C LYS A 230 25.75 14.80 -7.99
N ILE A 231 25.70 15.92 -7.29
CA ILE A 231 24.70 16.96 -7.56
C ILE A 231 25.01 17.65 -8.89
N CYS A 232 26.27 18.02 -9.13
CA CYS A 232 26.69 18.66 -10.37
C CYS A 232 26.48 17.77 -11.61
N GLU A 233 26.59 16.43 -11.50
CA GLU A 233 26.31 15.50 -12.59
C GLU A 233 24.90 15.65 -13.18
N ALA A 234 23.96 16.21 -12.45
CA ALA A 234 22.57 16.39 -12.91
C ALA A 234 22.30 17.74 -13.62
N ASP A 235 23.25 18.66 -13.64
CA ASP A 235 23.13 19.99 -14.25
C ASP A 235 24.41 20.27 -15.06
N ASP A 236 24.31 20.22 -16.39
CA ASP A 236 25.45 20.37 -17.30
C ASP A 236 26.21 21.69 -17.11
N ASP A 237 25.50 22.80 -16.86
CA ASP A 237 26.11 24.11 -16.65
C ASP A 237 26.87 24.17 -15.34
N LEU A 238 26.30 23.60 -14.27
CA LEU A 238 26.92 23.50 -12.96
C LEU A 238 28.15 22.60 -12.98
N MET A 239 28.06 21.47 -13.69
CA MET A 239 29.17 20.53 -13.88
C MET A 239 30.32 21.17 -14.64
N MET A 240 30.06 21.95 -15.69
CA MET A 240 31.09 22.63 -16.43
C MET A 240 31.81 23.70 -15.56
N ALA A 241 31.05 24.47 -14.80
CA ALA A 241 31.63 25.45 -13.87
C ALA A 241 32.51 24.80 -12.80
N TYR A 242 32.02 23.66 -12.23
CA TYR A 242 32.78 22.89 -11.26
C TYR A 242 34.09 22.31 -11.82
N LEU A 243 34.08 21.78 -13.05
CA LEU A 243 35.28 21.29 -13.72
C LEU A 243 36.28 22.40 -14.07
N ASP A 244 35.83 23.64 -14.30
CA ASP A 244 36.64 24.80 -14.49
C ASP A 244 37.22 25.39 -13.18
N GLY A 245 36.87 24.78 -12.04
CA GLY A 245 37.38 25.09 -10.70
C GLY A 245 36.56 26.17 -9.96
N GLU A 246 35.34 26.44 -10.40
CA GLU A 246 34.38 27.27 -9.68
C GLU A 246 33.62 26.43 -8.65
N GLU A 247 33.65 26.78 -7.36
CA GLU A 247 32.86 26.13 -6.34
C GLU A 247 31.37 26.50 -6.50
N PRO A 248 30.45 25.51 -6.60
CA PRO A 248 29.02 25.79 -6.67
C PRO A 248 28.50 26.49 -5.43
N SER A 249 27.54 27.41 -5.59
CA SER A 249 26.89 28.00 -4.43
C SER A 249 25.98 26.99 -3.71
N VAL A 250 25.80 27.19 -2.39
CA VAL A 250 24.89 26.33 -1.60
C VAL A 250 23.46 26.38 -2.15
N GLU A 251 23.04 27.56 -2.65
CA GLU A 251 21.75 27.77 -3.29
C GLU A 251 21.59 26.91 -4.56
N ASP A 252 22.61 26.85 -5.41
CA ASP A 252 22.58 26.05 -6.63
C ASP A 252 22.59 24.55 -6.30
N LEU A 253 23.41 24.11 -5.35
CA LEU A 253 23.41 22.73 -4.88
C LEU A 253 22.04 22.32 -4.33
N LYS A 254 21.41 23.16 -3.50
CA LYS A 254 20.06 22.90 -2.97
C LYS A 254 19.01 22.85 -4.08
N ARG A 255 19.09 23.74 -5.08
CA ARG A 255 18.18 23.76 -6.23
C ARG A 255 18.27 22.46 -7.03
N VAL A 256 19.47 22.06 -7.43
CA VAL A 256 19.67 20.85 -8.27
C VAL A 256 19.33 19.58 -7.48
N LEU A 257 19.70 19.49 -6.20
CA LEU A 257 19.31 18.36 -5.37
C LEU A 257 17.78 18.25 -5.21
N ARG A 258 17.08 19.39 -5.06
CA ARG A 258 15.62 19.42 -5.03
C ARG A 258 15.03 18.94 -6.35
N GLU A 259 15.50 19.44 -7.49
CA GLU A 259 15.07 19.02 -8.82
C GLU A 259 15.28 17.52 -9.02
N GLY A 260 16.46 17.01 -8.66
CA GLY A 260 16.77 15.57 -8.71
C GLY A 260 15.91 14.72 -7.79
N THR A 261 15.54 15.25 -6.61
CA THR A 261 14.64 14.58 -5.67
C THR A 261 13.22 14.53 -6.22
N CYS A 262 12.71 15.65 -6.74
CA CYS A 262 11.38 15.74 -7.34
C CYS A 262 11.23 14.81 -8.57
N ASN A 263 12.30 14.64 -9.34
CA ASN A 263 12.36 13.75 -10.51
C ASN A 263 12.71 12.29 -10.16
N CYS A 264 12.78 11.94 -8.87
CA CYS A 264 13.13 10.60 -8.38
C CYS A 264 14.52 10.09 -8.82
N THR A 265 15.43 10.97 -9.25
CA THR A 265 16.80 10.63 -9.67
C THR A 265 17.81 10.66 -8.52
N MET A 266 17.51 11.39 -7.47
CA MET A 266 18.35 11.55 -6.28
C MET A 266 17.54 11.29 -5.02
N VAL A 267 18.19 10.75 -3.99
CA VAL A 267 17.60 10.51 -2.66
C VAL A 267 18.50 11.17 -1.60
N PRO A 268 18.11 12.35 -1.07
CA PRO A 268 18.82 12.95 0.05
C PRO A 268 18.76 12.05 1.29
N VAL A 269 19.88 11.87 1.99
CA VAL A 269 19.96 11.03 3.19
C VAL A 269 20.33 11.88 4.39
N CYS A 270 19.45 11.88 5.39
CA CYS A 270 19.64 12.45 6.72
C CYS A 270 19.88 11.36 7.76
N CYS A 271 20.37 11.72 8.93
CA CYS A 271 20.57 10.80 10.04
C CYS A 271 20.14 11.40 11.39
N GLY A 272 19.87 10.52 12.35
CA GLY A 272 19.52 10.95 13.69
C GLY A 272 19.04 9.81 14.58
N THR A 273 18.50 10.17 15.73
CA THR A 273 17.78 9.28 16.62
C THR A 273 16.52 9.95 17.13
N ALA A 274 15.37 9.52 16.62
CA ALA A 274 14.08 10.07 17.04
C ALA A 274 13.84 9.82 18.55
N TYR A 275 14.23 8.67 19.08
CA TYR A 275 14.06 8.33 20.49
C TYR A 275 14.84 9.28 21.42
N ARG A 276 16.05 9.66 21.04
CA ARG A 276 16.90 10.61 21.80
C ARG A 276 16.74 12.06 21.37
N ASN A 277 15.74 12.35 20.54
CA ASN A 277 15.40 13.71 20.11
C ASN A 277 16.55 14.45 19.36
N LYS A 278 17.34 13.75 18.55
CA LYS A 278 18.46 14.32 17.82
C LYS A 278 18.28 14.17 16.31
N GLY A 279 18.45 15.27 15.55
CA GLY A 279 18.40 15.28 14.09
C GLY A 279 17.02 15.55 13.48
N VAL A 280 15.93 15.63 14.26
CA VAL A 280 14.56 15.77 13.75
C VAL A 280 14.28 17.16 13.19
N GLN A 281 14.77 18.23 13.82
CA GLN A 281 14.59 19.61 13.31
C GLN A 281 15.29 19.80 11.96
N LYS A 282 16.49 19.25 11.80
CA LYS A 282 17.20 19.28 10.52
C LYS A 282 16.53 18.42 9.44
N LEU A 283 15.84 17.35 9.83
CA LEU A 283 14.97 16.59 8.92
C LEU A 283 13.78 17.45 8.45
N LEU A 284 13.15 18.22 9.35
CA LEU A 284 12.05 19.13 9.00
C LEU A 284 12.51 20.23 8.02
N ASP A 285 13.70 20.79 8.22
CA ASP A 285 14.30 21.72 7.26
C ASP A 285 14.51 21.05 5.90
N ALA A 286 15.08 19.84 5.87
CA ALA A 286 15.31 19.07 4.65
C ALA A 286 14.01 18.71 3.91
N ILE A 287 12.93 18.39 4.62
CA ILE A 287 11.59 18.17 4.04
C ILE A 287 11.12 19.40 3.27
N ILE A 288 11.28 20.59 3.84
CA ILE A 288 10.89 21.85 3.18
C ILE A 288 11.79 22.15 1.99
N GLU A 289 13.10 21.95 2.14
CA GLU A 289 14.10 22.31 1.13
C GLU A 289 14.09 21.37 -0.08
N TYR A 290 13.94 20.07 0.12
CA TYR A 290 14.17 19.07 -0.95
C TYR A 290 12.93 18.36 -1.43
N LEU A 291 11.87 18.22 -0.62
CA LEU A 291 10.65 17.55 -1.06
C LEU A 291 9.72 18.49 -1.83
N PRO A 292 8.97 17.98 -2.82
CA PRO A 292 8.13 18.79 -3.69
C PRO A 292 6.93 19.40 -2.96
N ALA A 293 6.49 20.54 -3.47
CA ALA A 293 5.15 21.06 -3.27
C ALA A 293 4.17 20.40 -4.28
N PRO A 294 2.86 20.50 -4.09
CA PRO A 294 1.89 19.99 -5.07
C PRO A 294 2.03 20.58 -6.47
N THR A 295 2.69 21.73 -6.60
CA THR A 295 2.98 22.39 -7.88
C THR A 295 4.23 21.86 -8.57
N ASP A 296 5.08 21.14 -7.87
CA ASP A 296 6.36 20.64 -8.39
C ASP A 296 6.25 19.21 -8.94
N VAL A 297 5.13 18.53 -8.64
CA VAL A 297 4.83 17.19 -9.18
C VAL A 297 4.04 17.32 -10.49
N GLU A 298 4.17 16.32 -11.35
CA GLU A 298 3.40 16.26 -12.59
C GLU A 298 1.90 16.33 -12.31
N ALA A 299 1.16 17.03 -13.22
CA ALA A 299 -0.28 17.06 -13.15
C ALA A 299 -0.86 15.64 -13.23
N ILE A 300 -1.79 15.32 -12.34
CA ILE A 300 -2.42 14.02 -12.36
C ILE A 300 -3.26 13.86 -13.61
N LYS A 301 -3.20 12.69 -14.23
CA LYS A 301 -3.99 12.34 -15.38
C LYS A 301 -5.31 11.68 -14.94
N GLY A 302 -6.36 11.99 -15.69
CA GLY A 302 -7.66 11.38 -15.53
C GLY A 302 -8.31 11.15 -16.89
N GLN A 303 -9.50 10.61 -16.90
CA GLN A 303 -10.31 10.40 -18.09
C GLN A 303 -11.65 11.13 -17.92
N ASP A 304 -12.13 11.77 -18.98
CA ASP A 304 -13.51 12.27 -19.02
C ASP A 304 -14.50 11.09 -19.16
N LEU A 305 -15.80 11.39 -19.14
CA LEU A 305 -16.83 10.35 -19.29
C LEU A 305 -16.85 9.72 -20.70
N GLU A 306 -16.14 10.29 -21.66
CA GLU A 306 -16.00 9.78 -23.03
C GLU A 306 -14.72 8.92 -23.19
N GLY A 307 -13.88 8.85 -22.14
CA GLY A 307 -12.64 8.09 -22.12
C GLY A 307 -11.41 8.84 -22.66
N ASN A 308 -11.53 10.16 -22.90
CA ASN A 308 -10.37 10.96 -23.32
C ASN A 308 -9.52 11.32 -22.13
N GLU A 309 -8.21 11.30 -22.31
CA GLU A 309 -7.25 11.71 -21.27
C GLU A 309 -7.36 13.21 -21.00
N VAL A 310 -7.42 13.59 -19.72
CA VAL A 310 -7.51 14.95 -19.23
C VAL A 310 -6.47 15.18 -18.17
N GLU A 311 -5.69 16.25 -18.29
CA GLU A 311 -4.76 16.68 -17.23
C GLU A 311 -5.51 17.50 -16.18
N VAL A 312 -5.23 17.19 -14.91
CA VAL A 312 -5.81 17.86 -13.75
C VAL A 312 -4.72 18.67 -13.04
N PRO A 313 -4.59 19.98 -13.35
CA PRO A 313 -3.50 20.79 -12.80
C PRO A 313 -3.75 21.16 -11.34
N ALA A 314 -2.68 21.21 -10.55
CA ALA A 314 -2.72 21.69 -9.16
C ALA A 314 -2.96 23.21 -9.11
N SER A 315 -4.23 23.62 -9.16
CA SER A 315 -4.66 25.02 -9.14
C SER A 315 -6.00 25.18 -8.44
N ASP A 316 -6.17 26.23 -7.65
CA ASP A 316 -7.44 26.57 -6.99
C ASP A 316 -8.51 27.06 -7.98
N ASP A 317 -8.08 27.58 -9.13
CA ASP A 317 -8.98 28.13 -10.18
C ASP A 317 -9.47 27.06 -11.17
N ALA A 318 -8.90 25.85 -11.13
CA ALA A 318 -9.32 24.74 -11.97
C ALA A 318 -10.64 24.12 -11.46
N PRO A 319 -11.37 23.35 -12.30
CA PRO A 319 -12.52 22.58 -11.85
C PRO A 319 -12.14 21.63 -10.70
N PHE A 320 -13.02 21.49 -9.71
CA PHE A 320 -12.78 20.64 -8.55
C PHE A 320 -12.62 19.18 -8.95
N ALA A 321 -11.54 18.57 -8.50
CA ALA A 321 -11.28 17.13 -8.61
C ALA A 321 -10.49 16.62 -7.41
N ALA A 322 -10.98 15.54 -6.79
CA ALA A 322 -10.37 14.92 -5.63
C ALA A 322 -10.55 13.41 -5.65
N LEU A 323 -9.67 12.70 -4.98
CA LEU A 323 -9.70 11.25 -4.84
C LEU A 323 -9.99 10.88 -3.38
N ALA A 324 -11.03 10.08 -3.16
CA ALA A 324 -11.33 9.48 -1.87
C ALA A 324 -10.42 8.27 -1.66
N PHE A 325 -9.46 8.37 -0.74
CA PHE A 325 -8.45 7.33 -0.56
C PHE A 325 -8.66 6.47 0.68
N LYS A 326 -9.51 6.91 1.60
CA LYS A 326 -9.80 6.15 2.83
C LYS A 326 -11.20 6.44 3.33
N ILE A 327 -11.90 5.39 3.72
CA ILE A 327 -13.17 5.47 4.44
C ILE A 327 -12.94 5.00 5.88
N MET A 328 -13.56 5.67 6.83
CA MET A 328 -13.53 5.30 8.25
C MET A 328 -14.93 5.47 8.83
N THR A 329 -15.33 4.56 9.68
CA THR A 329 -16.59 4.67 10.43
C THR A 329 -16.30 5.23 11.82
N ASP A 330 -16.85 6.39 12.10
CA ASP A 330 -16.71 7.05 13.40
C ASP A 330 -17.99 6.89 14.22
N PRO A 331 -17.90 6.53 15.51
CA PRO A 331 -19.08 6.31 16.36
C PRO A 331 -20.00 7.55 16.51
N PHE A 332 -19.43 8.76 16.38
CA PHE A 332 -20.15 10.02 16.67
C PHE A 332 -20.64 10.73 15.41
N VAL A 333 -19.87 10.67 14.32
CA VAL A 333 -20.20 11.41 13.08
C VAL A 333 -20.57 10.49 11.92
N GLY A 334 -20.45 9.18 12.10
CA GLY A 334 -20.74 8.18 11.08
C GLY A 334 -19.62 8.03 10.05
N LYS A 335 -19.97 7.90 8.78
CA LYS A 335 -19.01 7.68 7.70
C LYS A 335 -18.17 8.93 7.44
N LEU A 336 -16.85 8.80 7.56
CA LEU A 336 -15.84 9.78 7.20
C LEU A 336 -15.15 9.32 5.92
N ALA A 337 -15.14 10.15 4.89
CA ALA A 337 -14.39 9.92 3.67
C ALA A 337 -13.20 10.87 3.62
N PHE A 338 -11.99 10.31 3.72
CA PHE A 338 -10.75 11.06 3.54
C PHE A 338 -10.46 11.21 2.05
N PHE A 339 -10.14 12.41 1.65
CA PHE A 339 -9.86 12.72 0.25
C PHE A 339 -8.69 13.69 0.10
N ARG A 340 -8.00 13.56 -1.04
CA ARG A 340 -6.98 14.49 -1.52
C ARG A 340 -7.59 15.35 -2.61
N VAL A 341 -7.49 16.66 -2.47
CA VAL A 341 -7.87 17.62 -3.52
C VAL A 341 -6.69 17.80 -4.47
N TYR A 342 -6.87 17.46 -5.74
CA TYR A 342 -5.87 17.67 -6.79
C TYR A 342 -6.07 19.01 -7.48
N ALA A 343 -7.29 19.40 -7.75
CA ALA A 343 -7.59 20.66 -8.42
C ALA A 343 -8.86 21.33 -7.83
N GLY A 344 -8.93 22.62 -7.97
CA GLY A 344 -10.09 23.40 -7.61
C GLY A 344 -10.32 23.53 -6.12
N THR A 345 -11.56 23.90 -5.78
CA THR A 345 -11.97 24.14 -4.40
C THR A 345 -13.36 23.58 -4.14
N MET A 346 -13.62 23.16 -2.90
CA MET A 346 -14.91 22.64 -2.47
C MET A 346 -15.36 23.29 -1.16
N ASN A 347 -16.61 23.71 -1.10
CA ASN A 347 -17.19 24.32 0.09
C ASN A 347 -18.03 23.30 0.89
N SER A 348 -18.05 23.44 2.20
CA SER A 348 -18.98 22.73 3.08
C SER A 348 -20.44 23.05 2.65
N GLY A 349 -21.30 22.04 2.65
CA GLY A 349 -22.70 22.17 2.25
C GLY A 349 -22.98 22.18 0.75
N SER A 350 -21.95 22.18 -0.11
CA SER A 350 -22.09 22.12 -1.57
C SER A 350 -22.49 20.72 -2.08
N TYR A 351 -22.67 20.62 -3.39
CA TYR A 351 -22.90 19.34 -4.08
C TYR A 351 -21.69 19.02 -4.95
N ILE A 352 -21.38 17.73 -5.06
CA ILE A 352 -20.34 17.19 -5.92
C ILE A 352 -20.89 15.99 -6.69
N LEU A 353 -20.16 15.60 -7.74
CA LEU A 353 -20.37 14.36 -8.48
C LEU A 353 -19.35 13.32 -8.03
N ASN A 354 -19.81 12.15 -7.61
CA ASN A 354 -18.97 10.95 -7.57
C ASN A 354 -18.94 10.42 -9.02
N ALA A 355 -17.85 10.71 -9.72
CA ALA A 355 -17.72 10.40 -11.15
C ALA A 355 -17.62 8.88 -11.38
N THR A 356 -16.96 8.15 -10.50
CA THR A 356 -16.81 6.69 -10.58
C THR A 356 -18.16 5.97 -10.57
N LYS A 357 -19.11 6.46 -9.78
CA LYS A 357 -20.44 5.86 -9.63
C LYS A 357 -21.56 6.62 -10.36
N GLY A 358 -21.23 7.76 -10.96
CA GLY A 358 -22.21 8.61 -11.63
C GLY A 358 -23.30 9.17 -10.70
N LYS A 359 -22.98 9.40 -9.41
CA LYS A 359 -23.96 9.83 -8.40
C LYS A 359 -23.61 11.18 -7.80
N LYS A 360 -24.63 12.04 -7.72
CA LYS A 360 -24.51 13.33 -7.04
C LYS A 360 -24.64 13.15 -5.53
N GLU A 361 -23.72 13.76 -4.79
CA GLU A 361 -23.69 13.70 -3.33
C GLU A 361 -23.62 15.11 -2.72
N ARG A 362 -24.13 15.25 -1.53
CA ARG A 362 -24.03 16.48 -0.77
C ARG A 362 -22.85 16.40 0.19
N VAL A 363 -21.98 17.38 0.13
CA VAL A 363 -20.92 17.59 1.11
C VAL A 363 -21.55 18.07 2.40
N GLY A 364 -21.43 17.30 3.47
CA GLY A 364 -21.85 17.74 4.79
C GLY A 364 -20.83 18.70 5.40
N ARG A 365 -20.18 18.29 6.49
CA ARG A 365 -19.07 19.02 7.09
C ARG A 365 -17.75 18.56 6.49
N ILE A 366 -16.83 19.49 6.35
CA ILE A 366 -15.43 19.19 5.99
C ILE A 366 -14.60 19.32 7.24
N LEU A 367 -13.72 18.34 7.48
CA LEU A 367 -12.91 18.24 8.67
C LEU A 367 -11.43 18.17 8.30
N GLN A 368 -10.62 18.97 8.94
CA GLN A 368 -9.19 18.75 9.01
C GLN A 368 -8.89 17.83 10.19
N MET A 369 -8.10 16.80 9.95
CA MET A 369 -7.77 15.82 10.96
C MET A 369 -6.39 16.13 11.55
N HIS A 370 -6.30 16.01 12.86
CA HIS A 370 -5.05 16.05 13.62
C HIS A 370 -5.02 14.79 14.49
N ALA A 371 -4.67 13.65 13.89
CA ALA A 371 -4.86 12.33 14.48
C ALA A 371 -6.34 12.10 14.89
N ASN A 372 -6.65 12.10 16.19
CA ASN A 372 -8.01 11.93 16.71
C ASN A 372 -8.78 13.25 16.94
N LYS A 373 -8.13 14.41 16.81
CA LYS A 373 -8.77 15.72 16.92
C LYS A 373 -9.30 16.18 15.57
N ARG A 374 -10.40 16.95 15.58
CA ARG A 374 -11.09 17.40 14.38
C ARG A 374 -11.27 18.91 14.42
N GLN A 375 -10.99 19.57 13.32
CA GLN A 375 -11.27 20.98 13.10
C GLN A 375 -12.18 21.11 11.89
N GLU A 376 -13.30 21.82 12.03
CA GLU A 376 -14.21 22.07 10.93
C GLU A 376 -13.62 23.12 9.98
N LEU A 377 -13.74 22.85 8.67
CA LEU A 377 -13.34 23.74 7.60
C LEU A 377 -14.57 24.17 6.79
N ASP A 378 -14.63 25.44 6.44
CA ASP A 378 -15.67 25.94 5.54
C ASP A 378 -15.37 25.58 4.08
N LYS A 379 -14.10 25.47 3.73
CA LYS A 379 -13.63 25.28 2.36
C LYS A 379 -12.30 24.53 2.33
N VAL A 380 -12.11 23.69 1.32
CA VAL A 380 -10.81 23.10 0.96
C VAL A 380 -10.34 23.56 -0.40
N TYR A 381 -9.03 23.50 -0.60
CA TYR A 381 -8.29 23.99 -1.74
C TYR A 381 -7.48 22.88 -2.40
N SER A 382 -7.00 23.13 -3.63
CA SER A 382 -6.05 22.25 -4.29
C SER A 382 -4.87 21.92 -3.36
N GLY A 383 -4.41 20.70 -3.34
CA GLY A 383 -3.32 20.22 -2.47
C GLY A 383 -3.74 19.88 -1.04
N ASP A 384 -4.98 20.12 -0.62
CA ASP A 384 -5.43 19.79 0.72
C ASP A 384 -5.75 18.29 0.87
N ILE A 385 -5.48 17.80 2.08
CA ILE A 385 -5.94 16.49 2.56
C ILE A 385 -6.95 16.75 3.67
N ALA A 386 -8.17 16.27 3.51
CA ALA A 386 -9.26 16.51 4.44
C ALA A 386 -10.21 15.30 4.52
N ALA A 387 -11.14 15.33 5.46
CA ALA A 387 -12.21 14.35 5.56
C ALA A 387 -13.58 15.02 5.40
N ALA A 388 -14.51 14.36 4.75
CA ALA A 388 -15.90 14.83 4.63
C ALA A 388 -16.88 13.88 5.33
N VAL A 389 -17.89 14.48 5.95
CA VAL A 389 -19.04 13.78 6.51
C VAL A 389 -20.24 13.98 5.56
N GLY A 390 -21.05 12.95 5.41
CA GLY A 390 -22.30 13.04 4.68
C GLY A 390 -22.31 12.35 3.32
N PHE A 391 -21.21 11.84 2.85
CA PHE A 391 -21.15 11.00 1.65
C PHE A 391 -21.81 9.64 1.91
N LYS A 392 -22.75 9.26 1.05
CA LYS A 392 -23.51 8.01 1.17
C LYS A 392 -22.95 6.90 0.28
N PHE A 393 -22.52 7.28 -0.92
CA PHE A 393 -22.14 6.33 -1.97
C PHE A 393 -20.63 6.25 -2.17
N THR A 394 -19.89 7.29 -1.80
CA THR A 394 -18.44 7.35 -1.97
C THR A 394 -17.73 6.26 -1.17
N THR A 395 -16.88 5.50 -1.83
CA THR A 395 -16.02 4.45 -1.26
C THR A 395 -14.56 4.77 -1.57
N THR A 396 -13.65 3.98 -1.01
CA THR A 396 -12.21 4.11 -1.28
C THR A 396 -11.92 3.91 -2.76
N GLY A 397 -11.13 4.81 -3.36
CA GLY A 397 -10.80 4.80 -4.78
C GLY A 397 -11.74 5.63 -5.66
N ASP A 398 -12.87 6.11 -5.12
CA ASP A 398 -13.79 6.91 -5.92
C ASP A 398 -13.26 8.33 -6.17
N THR A 399 -13.47 8.82 -7.39
CA THR A 399 -13.24 10.22 -7.74
C THR A 399 -14.45 11.07 -7.45
N ILE A 400 -14.24 12.17 -6.75
CA ILE A 400 -15.26 13.21 -6.52
C ILE A 400 -14.84 14.49 -7.24
N CYS A 401 -15.75 15.07 -8.01
CA CYS A 401 -15.41 16.21 -8.87
C CYS A 401 -16.57 17.20 -9.04
N ASP A 402 -16.32 18.28 -9.79
CA ASP A 402 -17.33 19.21 -10.24
C ASP A 402 -18.32 18.52 -11.20
N GLU A 403 -19.61 18.76 -11.01
CA GLU A 403 -20.68 18.21 -11.83
C GLU A 403 -20.62 18.66 -13.30
N GLN A 404 -20.09 19.86 -13.58
CA GLN A 404 -20.00 20.42 -14.93
C GLN A 404 -18.75 19.94 -15.70
N HIS A 405 -17.74 19.49 -14.99
CA HIS A 405 -16.46 19.05 -15.54
C HIS A 405 -16.11 17.66 -14.96
N PRO A 406 -16.89 16.63 -15.32
CA PRO A 406 -16.66 15.30 -14.76
C PRO A 406 -15.34 14.73 -15.26
N VAL A 407 -14.56 14.21 -14.31
CA VAL A 407 -13.31 13.52 -14.55
C VAL A 407 -13.22 12.31 -13.63
N ILE A 408 -12.69 11.21 -14.13
CA ILE A 408 -12.32 10.02 -13.34
C ILE A 408 -10.80 10.00 -13.29
N LEU A 409 -10.27 10.17 -12.09
CA LEU A 409 -8.85 9.98 -11.84
C LEU A 409 -8.53 8.49 -11.91
N GLU A 410 -7.28 8.16 -12.18
CA GLU A 410 -6.82 6.77 -12.24
C GLU A 410 -7.27 5.99 -11.00
N SER A 411 -7.91 4.85 -11.22
CA SER A 411 -8.45 4.00 -10.16
C SER A 411 -7.33 3.29 -9.41
N MET A 412 -7.56 3.07 -8.10
CA MET A 412 -6.71 2.18 -7.32
C MET A 412 -7.12 0.73 -7.57
N GLU A 413 -6.16 -0.11 -7.90
CA GLU A 413 -6.36 -1.55 -7.95
C GLU A 413 -6.03 -2.16 -6.59
N PHE A 414 -6.87 -3.05 -6.11
CA PHE A 414 -6.68 -3.71 -4.83
C PHE A 414 -6.47 -5.20 -5.05
N PRO A 415 -5.47 -5.82 -4.40
CA PRO A 415 -5.25 -7.25 -4.50
C PRO A 415 -6.42 -8.03 -3.88
N ASP A 416 -6.68 -9.19 -4.44
CA ASP A 416 -7.65 -10.12 -3.86
C ASP A 416 -7.15 -10.70 -2.53
N PRO A 417 -8.05 -10.92 -1.56
CA PRO A 417 -7.70 -11.55 -0.29
C PRO A 417 -7.17 -12.97 -0.52
N VAL A 418 -6.23 -13.39 0.32
CA VAL A 418 -5.52 -14.68 0.17
C VAL A 418 -5.86 -15.70 1.24
N ILE A 419 -6.39 -15.29 2.39
CA ILE A 419 -6.83 -16.20 3.45
C ILE A 419 -8.29 -15.98 3.80
N GLU A 420 -8.94 -17.02 4.26
CA GLU A 420 -10.34 -17.02 4.67
C GLU A 420 -10.52 -17.64 6.04
N LEU A 421 -11.46 -17.08 6.82
CA LEU A 421 -11.91 -17.60 8.12
C LEU A 421 -13.43 -17.73 8.11
N ALA A 422 -13.93 -18.81 8.69
CA ALA A 422 -15.35 -18.89 9.03
C ALA A 422 -15.60 -18.18 10.36
N ILE A 423 -16.62 -17.31 10.40
CA ILE A 423 -16.99 -16.56 11.61
C ILE A 423 -18.48 -16.76 11.91
N GLU A 424 -18.79 -17.06 13.15
CA GLU A 424 -20.15 -17.25 13.62
C GLU A 424 -20.42 -16.43 14.88
N PRO A 425 -21.54 -15.70 14.97
CA PRO A 425 -21.87 -14.98 16.19
C PRO A 425 -22.23 -15.97 17.30
N LYS A 426 -21.79 -15.74 18.53
CA LYS A 426 -22.11 -16.61 19.68
C LYS A 426 -23.59 -16.64 20.01
N THR A 427 -24.37 -15.66 19.56
CA THR A 427 -25.80 -15.57 19.82
C THR A 427 -26.58 -15.26 18.54
N LYS A 428 -27.80 -15.82 18.40
CA LYS A 428 -28.68 -15.52 17.26
C LYS A 428 -29.01 -14.02 17.13
N ALA A 429 -29.12 -13.31 18.25
CA ALA A 429 -29.32 -11.86 18.26
C ALA A 429 -28.13 -11.06 17.71
N GLY A 430 -26.93 -11.64 17.75
CA GLY A 430 -25.71 -11.05 17.20
C GLY A 430 -25.61 -11.11 15.67
N GLN A 431 -26.38 -11.97 15.01
CA GLN A 431 -26.23 -12.19 13.56
C GLN A 431 -26.48 -10.92 12.73
N GLY A 432 -27.55 -10.19 13.02
CA GLY A 432 -27.83 -8.92 12.32
C GLY A 432 -26.79 -7.85 12.59
N LYS A 433 -26.32 -7.74 13.84
CA LYS A 433 -25.25 -6.80 14.21
C LYS A 433 -23.92 -7.16 13.56
N MET A 434 -23.61 -8.46 13.47
CA MET A 434 -22.38 -8.92 12.81
C MET A 434 -22.40 -8.58 11.31
N ALA A 435 -23.52 -8.83 10.62
CA ALA A 435 -23.65 -8.50 9.20
C ALA A 435 -23.48 -6.99 8.95
N GLU A 436 -24.09 -6.14 9.79
CA GLU A 436 -23.92 -4.67 9.71
C GLU A 436 -22.49 -4.24 9.98
N ALA A 437 -21.83 -4.82 10.99
CA ALA A 437 -20.45 -4.52 11.34
C ALA A 437 -19.47 -4.96 10.23
N LEU A 438 -19.63 -6.16 9.70
CA LEU A 438 -18.81 -6.66 8.58
C LEU A 438 -18.99 -5.81 7.32
N ALA A 439 -20.20 -5.35 7.02
CA ALA A 439 -20.45 -4.46 5.90
C ALA A 439 -19.71 -3.11 6.06
N LYS A 440 -19.72 -2.53 7.28
CA LYS A 440 -18.97 -1.30 7.56
C LYS A 440 -17.47 -1.50 7.44
N LEU A 441 -16.94 -2.62 7.96
CA LEU A 441 -15.52 -2.95 7.85
C LEU A 441 -15.08 -3.16 6.39
N ALA A 442 -15.94 -3.78 5.57
CA ALA A 442 -15.70 -3.95 4.14
C ALA A 442 -15.79 -2.62 3.35
N GLU A 443 -16.55 -1.62 3.83
CA GLU A 443 -16.51 -0.28 3.25
C GLU A 443 -15.22 0.48 3.58
N GLU A 444 -14.62 0.21 4.74
CA GLU A 444 -13.36 0.81 5.18
C GLU A 444 -12.15 0.22 4.46
N ASP A 445 -12.15 -1.10 4.30
CA ASP A 445 -11.04 -1.86 3.74
C ASP A 445 -11.46 -2.65 2.50
N PRO A 446 -11.05 -2.21 1.30
CA PRO A 446 -11.43 -2.88 0.05
C PRO A 446 -10.78 -4.26 -0.13
N THR A 447 -9.76 -4.62 0.67
CA THR A 447 -9.15 -5.97 0.67
C THR A 447 -9.80 -6.93 1.64
N PHE A 448 -10.68 -6.41 2.49
CA PHE A 448 -11.51 -7.22 3.36
C PHE A 448 -12.82 -7.54 2.66
N ARG A 449 -13.18 -8.81 2.59
CA ARG A 449 -14.46 -9.27 2.05
C ARG A 449 -15.18 -10.12 3.07
N ALA A 450 -16.51 -10.00 3.09
CA ALA A 450 -17.37 -10.86 3.88
C ALA A 450 -18.54 -11.32 3.02
N HIS A 451 -18.80 -12.62 3.01
CA HIS A 451 -19.92 -13.22 2.30
C HIS A 451 -20.51 -14.38 3.09
N THR A 452 -21.72 -14.72 2.77
CA THR A 452 -22.34 -15.92 3.32
C THR A 452 -22.23 -17.03 2.29
N ASP A 453 -21.60 -18.13 2.68
CA ASP A 453 -21.59 -19.35 1.88
C ASP A 453 -23.01 -19.88 1.78
N GLN A 454 -23.51 -20.04 0.56
CA GLN A 454 -24.90 -20.45 0.29
C GLN A 454 -25.15 -21.92 0.61
N GLU A 455 -24.12 -22.76 0.58
CA GLU A 455 -24.24 -24.17 0.86
C GLU A 455 -24.18 -24.48 2.35
N THR A 456 -23.25 -23.85 3.06
CA THR A 456 -23.04 -24.07 4.50
C THR A 456 -23.84 -23.11 5.38
N GLY A 457 -24.26 -21.98 4.83
CA GLY A 457 -24.88 -20.89 5.58
C GLY A 457 -23.91 -20.15 6.52
N GLN A 458 -22.62 -20.47 6.45
CA GLN A 458 -21.58 -19.83 7.26
C GLN A 458 -21.21 -18.46 6.70
N THR A 459 -20.90 -17.54 7.57
CA THR A 459 -20.29 -16.26 7.17
C THR A 459 -18.79 -16.47 7.05
N ILE A 460 -18.25 -16.22 5.85
CA ILE A 460 -16.83 -16.29 5.54
C ILE A 460 -16.28 -14.87 5.48
N ILE A 461 -15.17 -14.63 6.14
CA ILE A 461 -14.38 -13.41 6.04
C ILE A 461 -13.06 -13.70 5.36
N ALA A 462 -12.65 -12.84 4.44
CA ALA A 462 -11.44 -12.99 3.64
C ALA A 462 -10.56 -11.74 3.79
N GLY A 463 -9.24 -11.93 3.87
CA GLY A 463 -8.29 -10.85 4.09
C GLY A 463 -6.88 -11.18 3.60
N MET A 464 -5.96 -10.22 3.76
CA MET A 464 -4.59 -10.28 3.23
C MET A 464 -3.63 -11.13 4.05
N GLY A 465 -3.97 -11.41 5.31
CA GLY A 465 -3.12 -12.18 6.20
C GLY A 465 -3.79 -12.51 7.53
N GLU A 466 -3.10 -13.33 8.32
CA GLU A 466 -3.62 -13.81 9.63
C GLU A 466 -3.83 -12.64 10.59
N LEU A 467 -2.84 -11.74 10.70
CA LEU A 467 -2.92 -10.56 11.56
C LEU A 467 -4.03 -9.61 11.09
N HIS A 468 -4.23 -9.44 9.78
CA HIS A 468 -5.31 -8.62 9.25
C HIS A 468 -6.68 -9.13 9.73
N LEU A 469 -6.97 -10.43 9.57
CA LEU A 469 -8.25 -11.00 10.00
C LEU A 469 -8.40 -11.03 11.52
N GLU A 470 -7.32 -11.24 12.28
CA GLU A 470 -7.31 -11.15 13.73
C GLU A 470 -7.75 -9.77 14.21
N ILE A 471 -7.23 -8.71 13.59
CA ILE A 471 -7.60 -7.32 13.90
C ILE A 471 -9.07 -7.05 13.55
N ILE A 472 -9.55 -7.53 12.41
CA ILE A 472 -10.96 -7.40 12.04
C ILE A 472 -11.87 -8.06 13.08
N VAL A 473 -11.54 -9.27 13.55
CA VAL A 473 -12.30 -9.99 14.57
C VAL A 473 -12.27 -9.25 15.92
N ASP A 474 -11.12 -8.71 16.29
CA ASP A 474 -10.98 -7.93 17.52
C ASP A 474 -11.77 -6.60 17.44
N ARG A 475 -11.79 -5.94 16.29
CA ARG A 475 -12.64 -4.76 16.03
C ARG A 475 -14.14 -5.09 16.15
N LEU A 476 -14.58 -6.25 15.65
CA LEU A 476 -15.97 -6.70 15.83
C LEU A 476 -16.34 -6.75 17.32
N LEU A 477 -15.45 -7.27 18.15
CA LEU A 477 -15.68 -7.35 19.60
C LEU A 477 -15.63 -5.96 20.27
N ARG A 478 -14.58 -5.18 20.02
CA ARG A 478 -14.31 -3.92 20.76
C ARG A 478 -15.20 -2.77 20.29
N GLU A 479 -15.31 -2.56 18.99
CA GLU A 479 -16.06 -1.42 18.43
C GLU A 479 -17.56 -1.72 18.30
N PHE A 480 -17.90 -2.90 17.79
CA PHE A 480 -19.30 -3.24 17.48
C PHE A 480 -19.98 -4.07 18.57
N LYS A 481 -19.24 -4.52 19.60
CA LYS A 481 -19.76 -5.35 20.69
C LYS A 481 -20.40 -6.65 20.19
N VAL A 482 -19.78 -7.28 19.18
CA VAL A 482 -20.20 -8.55 18.61
C VAL A 482 -19.20 -9.63 19.01
N GLU A 483 -19.64 -10.57 19.84
CA GLU A 483 -18.86 -11.76 20.15
C GLU A 483 -19.07 -12.82 19.06
N ALA A 484 -17.97 -13.31 18.51
CA ALA A 484 -17.99 -14.32 17.46
C ALA A 484 -17.06 -15.50 17.78
N ASN A 485 -17.41 -16.68 17.29
CA ASN A 485 -16.51 -17.82 17.21
C ASN A 485 -15.83 -17.78 15.84
N VAL A 486 -14.53 -18.02 15.81
CA VAL A 486 -13.72 -18.04 14.61
C VAL A 486 -13.36 -19.49 14.29
N GLY A 487 -13.60 -19.89 13.05
CA GLY A 487 -13.18 -21.19 12.54
C GLY A 487 -11.71 -21.22 12.12
N ALA A 488 -11.21 -22.38 11.72
CA ALA A 488 -9.86 -22.52 11.20
C ALA A 488 -9.67 -21.62 9.96
N PRO A 489 -8.47 -21.04 9.75
CA PRO A 489 -8.18 -20.29 8.56
C PRO A 489 -8.39 -21.15 7.30
N GLN A 490 -9.01 -20.55 6.28
CA GLN A 490 -9.16 -21.19 4.98
C GLN A 490 -8.23 -20.50 3.96
N VAL A 491 -7.62 -21.33 3.11
CA VAL A 491 -6.76 -20.84 2.02
C VAL A 491 -7.61 -20.62 0.80
N ALA A 492 -7.45 -19.46 0.14
CA ALA A 492 -8.12 -19.17 -1.11
C ALA A 492 -7.48 -19.96 -2.27
N TYR A 493 -7.90 -21.20 -2.42
CA TYR A 493 -7.51 -22.03 -3.56
C TYR A 493 -8.13 -21.52 -4.85
N LYS A 494 -7.45 -21.76 -5.96
CA LYS A 494 -7.98 -21.52 -7.32
C LYS A 494 -7.85 -22.81 -8.13
N GLU A 495 -8.59 -22.88 -9.22
CA GLU A 495 -8.42 -23.95 -10.19
C GLU A 495 -7.84 -23.40 -11.49
N SER A 496 -7.20 -24.24 -12.25
CA SER A 496 -6.74 -23.96 -13.62
C SER A 496 -6.74 -25.23 -14.44
N PHE A 497 -6.35 -25.15 -15.69
CA PHE A 497 -6.17 -26.32 -16.54
C PHE A 497 -4.84 -26.21 -17.31
N THR A 498 -4.34 -27.37 -17.78
CA THR A 498 -2.98 -27.46 -18.33
C THR A 498 -2.94 -27.78 -19.80
N LYS A 499 -4.08 -28.15 -20.41
CA LYS A 499 -4.15 -28.56 -21.81
C LYS A 499 -5.16 -27.72 -22.59
N ALA A 500 -4.80 -27.33 -23.80
CA ALA A 500 -5.74 -26.74 -24.74
C ALA A 500 -6.78 -27.79 -25.20
N VAL A 501 -8.04 -27.39 -25.28
CA VAL A 501 -9.14 -28.23 -25.74
C VAL A 501 -10.12 -27.46 -26.61
N ASP A 502 -10.66 -28.12 -27.61
CA ASP A 502 -11.78 -27.62 -28.43
C ASP A 502 -13.08 -28.27 -27.97
N ILE A 503 -14.08 -27.46 -27.70
CA ILE A 503 -15.39 -27.89 -27.20
C ILE A 503 -16.47 -27.45 -28.17
N ASP A 504 -17.30 -28.42 -28.58
CA ASP A 504 -18.53 -28.21 -29.32
C ASP A 504 -19.70 -28.32 -28.33
N SER A 505 -20.31 -27.17 -28.00
CA SER A 505 -21.37 -27.08 -26.96
C SER A 505 -22.68 -26.63 -27.58
N LYS A 506 -23.69 -27.44 -27.40
CA LYS A 506 -25.04 -27.20 -27.91
C LYS A 506 -26.04 -27.25 -26.77
N TYR A 507 -26.72 -26.15 -26.56
CA TYR A 507 -27.89 -26.07 -25.66
C TYR A 507 -29.17 -25.98 -26.49
N ALA A 508 -29.97 -27.06 -26.44
CA ALA A 508 -31.26 -27.09 -27.10
C ALA A 508 -32.32 -27.63 -26.11
N LYS A 509 -33.32 -26.82 -25.81
CA LYS A 509 -34.44 -27.22 -24.92
C LYS A 509 -35.77 -26.80 -25.54
N GLN A 510 -36.70 -27.72 -25.64
CA GLN A 510 -38.05 -27.48 -26.13
C GLN A 510 -39.04 -27.87 -25.05
N SER A 511 -39.76 -26.91 -24.50
CA SER A 511 -40.77 -27.12 -23.45
C SER A 511 -42.04 -26.31 -23.82
N GLY A 512 -42.91 -26.91 -24.61
CA GLY A 512 -44.28 -26.47 -24.86
C GLY A 512 -44.44 -25.00 -25.20
N GLY A 513 -43.86 -24.52 -26.32
CA GLY A 513 -43.88 -23.11 -26.75
C GLY A 513 -42.62 -22.75 -27.52
N ARG A 514 -42.11 -21.52 -27.36
CA ARG A 514 -40.85 -21.05 -27.97
C ARG A 514 -39.69 -21.84 -27.36
N GLY A 515 -38.93 -22.56 -28.20
CA GLY A 515 -37.72 -23.30 -27.76
C GLY A 515 -36.57 -22.41 -27.33
N GLN A 516 -35.50 -23.03 -26.86
CA GLN A 516 -34.22 -22.37 -26.57
C GLN A 516 -33.11 -23.07 -27.35
N TYR A 517 -32.31 -22.31 -28.10
CA TYR A 517 -31.22 -22.86 -28.90
C TYR A 517 -30.01 -21.97 -28.84
N GLY A 518 -28.89 -22.51 -28.39
CA GLY A 518 -27.56 -21.89 -28.45
C GLY A 518 -26.51 -22.94 -28.79
N HIS A 519 -25.67 -22.67 -29.77
CA HIS A 519 -24.62 -23.59 -30.19
C HIS A 519 -23.35 -22.81 -30.47
N CYS A 520 -22.28 -23.12 -29.75
CA CYS A 520 -20.97 -22.49 -29.91
C CYS A 520 -19.84 -23.54 -29.88
N LYS A 521 -18.83 -23.29 -30.70
CA LYS A 521 -17.57 -24.02 -30.64
C LYS A 521 -16.51 -23.09 -30.10
N VAL A 522 -15.89 -23.51 -29.00
CA VAL A 522 -14.97 -22.67 -28.24
C VAL A 522 -13.68 -23.44 -28.03
N ARG A 523 -12.56 -22.80 -28.38
CA ARG A 523 -11.22 -23.24 -28.02
C ARG A 523 -10.87 -22.65 -26.66
N PHE A 524 -10.41 -23.49 -25.75
CA PHE A 524 -9.89 -23.11 -24.47
C PHE A 524 -8.39 -23.38 -24.42
N GLU A 525 -7.62 -22.37 -24.09
CA GLU A 525 -6.17 -22.45 -23.99
C GLU A 525 -5.73 -21.95 -22.62
N PRO A 526 -4.76 -22.64 -21.97
CA PRO A 526 -4.22 -22.14 -20.71
C PRO A 526 -3.41 -20.86 -20.95
N MET A 527 -3.57 -19.91 -20.05
CA MET A 527 -2.76 -18.69 -20.01
C MET A 527 -2.10 -18.54 -18.63
N ASP A 528 -1.25 -17.52 -18.51
CA ASP A 528 -0.56 -17.27 -17.24
C ASP A 528 -1.56 -17.03 -16.12
N VAL A 529 -1.44 -17.81 -15.06
CA VAL A 529 -2.31 -17.72 -13.86
C VAL A 529 -1.91 -16.57 -12.94
N ASN A 530 -0.71 -16.01 -13.12
CA ASN A 530 -0.13 -14.93 -12.34
C ASN A 530 -0.03 -13.60 -13.13
N GLY A 531 -0.53 -13.58 -14.37
CA GLY A 531 -0.57 -12.38 -15.21
C GLY A 531 -1.60 -11.36 -14.71
N GLU A 532 -1.52 -10.14 -15.21
CA GLU A 532 -2.50 -9.08 -14.92
C GLU A 532 -3.92 -9.48 -15.35
N GLU A 533 -4.03 -10.17 -16.48
CA GLU A 533 -5.28 -10.70 -17.01
C GLU A 533 -5.30 -12.23 -16.88
N THR A 534 -6.15 -12.77 -16.04
CA THR A 534 -6.30 -14.22 -15.82
C THR A 534 -7.48 -14.84 -16.54
N PHE A 535 -8.28 -14.04 -17.21
CA PHE A 535 -9.40 -14.45 -18.06
C PHE A 535 -9.44 -13.61 -19.31
N LYS A 536 -9.48 -14.26 -20.48
CA LYS A 536 -9.57 -13.59 -21.78
C LYS A 536 -10.60 -14.26 -22.67
N PHE A 537 -11.44 -13.48 -23.33
CA PHE A 537 -12.42 -13.98 -24.30
C PHE A 537 -12.25 -13.27 -25.65
N ASP A 538 -12.00 -14.04 -26.67
CA ASP A 538 -11.87 -13.57 -28.08
C ASP A 538 -12.89 -14.25 -28.99
N SER A 539 -13.14 -13.64 -30.14
CA SER A 539 -14.03 -14.20 -31.18
C SER A 539 -13.36 -14.23 -32.54
N GLU A 540 -13.31 -15.41 -33.12
CA GLU A 540 -12.87 -15.68 -34.50
C GLU A 540 -14.03 -16.11 -35.42
N VAL A 541 -15.29 -15.86 -35.01
CA VAL A 541 -16.48 -16.28 -35.77
C VAL A 541 -16.54 -15.54 -37.11
N VAL A 542 -16.58 -16.31 -38.19
CA VAL A 542 -16.69 -15.80 -39.56
C VAL A 542 -18.02 -16.18 -40.20
N GLY A 543 -18.47 -15.44 -41.20
CA GLY A 543 -19.63 -15.78 -42.03
C GLY A 543 -20.98 -15.68 -41.32
N GLY A 544 -21.04 -15.10 -40.11
CA GLY A 544 -22.30 -14.94 -39.35
C GLY A 544 -22.84 -16.24 -38.76
N ALA A 545 -21.99 -17.23 -38.53
CA ALA A 545 -22.37 -18.51 -37.91
C ALA A 545 -23.03 -18.31 -36.53
N ILE A 546 -22.60 -17.30 -35.81
CA ILE A 546 -23.26 -16.79 -34.61
C ILE A 546 -23.53 -15.30 -34.85
N PRO A 547 -24.75 -14.78 -34.65
CA PRO A 547 -25.04 -13.35 -34.70
C PRO A 547 -24.15 -12.58 -33.72
N LYS A 548 -23.63 -11.42 -34.12
CA LYS A 548 -22.68 -10.62 -33.32
C LYS A 548 -23.22 -10.26 -31.94
N GLU A 549 -24.54 -10.08 -31.82
CA GLU A 549 -25.25 -9.76 -30.59
C GLU A 549 -25.19 -10.88 -29.54
N TYR A 550 -25.01 -12.15 -29.95
CA TYR A 550 -24.94 -13.29 -29.03
C TYR A 550 -23.52 -13.69 -28.64
N ILE A 551 -22.51 -13.20 -29.32
CA ILE A 551 -21.09 -13.53 -29.02
C ILE A 551 -20.71 -13.07 -27.60
N PRO A 552 -21.04 -11.84 -27.15
CA PRO A 552 -20.77 -11.43 -25.76
C PRO A 552 -21.44 -12.32 -24.71
N ALA A 553 -22.62 -12.85 -25.00
CA ALA A 553 -23.35 -13.75 -24.11
C ALA A 553 -22.62 -15.08 -23.91
N VAL A 554 -21.94 -15.61 -24.95
CA VAL A 554 -21.07 -16.79 -24.82
C VAL A 554 -19.93 -16.50 -23.85
N GLY A 555 -19.25 -15.35 -24.03
CA GLY A 555 -18.17 -14.92 -23.12
C GLY A 555 -18.64 -14.74 -21.68
N ALA A 556 -19.77 -14.07 -21.47
CA ALA A 556 -20.38 -13.89 -20.15
C ALA A 556 -20.76 -15.23 -19.49
N GLY A 557 -21.23 -16.21 -20.29
CA GLY A 557 -21.52 -17.56 -19.79
C GLY A 557 -20.28 -18.34 -19.36
N ILE A 558 -19.19 -18.18 -20.08
CA ILE A 558 -17.88 -18.78 -19.73
C ILE A 558 -17.32 -18.12 -18.47
N GLU A 559 -17.32 -16.80 -18.40
CA GLU A 559 -16.83 -16.04 -17.26
C GLU A 559 -17.63 -16.34 -15.98
N GLU A 560 -18.94 -16.43 -16.07
CA GLU A 560 -19.77 -16.81 -14.91
C GLU A 560 -19.49 -18.25 -14.46
N ALA A 561 -19.29 -19.16 -15.40
CA ALA A 561 -18.95 -20.55 -15.08
C ALA A 561 -17.54 -20.72 -14.51
N SER A 562 -16.60 -19.82 -14.87
CA SER A 562 -15.24 -19.86 -14.33
C SER A 562 -15.14 -19.47 -12.84
N LYS A 563 -16.18 -18.86 -12.29
CA LYS A 563 -16.25 -18.51 -10.87
C LYS A 563 -16.36 -19.74 -9.96
N ALA A 564 -16.73 -20.90 -10.51
CA ALA A 564 -16.81 -22.16 -9.78
C ALA A 564 -16.26 -23.32 -10.64
N GLY A 565 -15.08 -23.79 -10.28
CA GLY A 565 -14.43 -24.93 -10.95
C GLY A 565 -15.05 -26.28 -10.64
N ILE A 566 -14.49 -27.32 -11.23
CA ILE A 566 -15.04 -28.69 -11.13
C ILE A 566 -14.34 -29.57 -10.09
N LEU A 567 -13.16 -29.18 -9.58
CA LEU A 567 -12.41 -29.96 -8.61
C LEU A 567 -12.97 -29.77 -7.21
N GLY A 568 -13.07 -28.53 -6.76
CA GLY A 568 -13.56 -28.18 -5.43
C GLY A 568 -14.53 -27.00 -5.45
N GLY A 569 -14.93 -26.54 -6.62
CA GLY A 569 -15.77 -25.34 -6.77
C GLY A 569 -15.03 -24.02 -6.62
N PHE A 570 -13.69 -24.05 -6.66
CA PHE A 570 -12.88 -22.83 -6.55
C PHE A 570 -12.86 -22.04 -7.86
N PRO A 571 -12.63 -20.70 -7.81
CA PRO A 571 -12.54 -19.88 -9.01
C PRO A 571 -11.46 -20.38 -9.97
N VAL A 572 -11.76 -20.44 -11.27
CA VAL A 572 -10.83 -20.88 -12.30
C VAL A 572 -10.13 -19.66 -12.91
N VAL A 573 -8.81 -19.74 -13.00
CA VAL A 573 -7.94 -18.68 -13.55
C VAL A 573 -7.03 -19.24 -14.65
N GLY A 574 -6.44 -18.34 -15.44
CA GLY A 574 -5.59 -18.73 -16.56
C GLY A 574 -6.40 -19.26 -17.75
N VAL A 575 -7.52 -18.62 -18.06
CA VAL A 575 -8.47 -19.04 -19.09
C VAL A 575 -8.42 -18.10 -20.29
N HIS A 576 -7.99 -18.59 -21.43
CA HIS A 576 -8.20 -17.94 -22.71
C HIS A 576 -9.23 -18.75 -23.51
N ALA A 577 -10.38 -18.15 -23.77
CA ALA A 577 -11.46 -18.77 -24.51
C ALA A 577 -11.68 -18.04 -25.85
N THR A 578 -11.62 -18.76 -26.94
CA THR A 578 -11.86 -18.22 -28.29
C THR A 578 -13.04 -18.93 -28.92
N VAL A 579 -14.16 -18.20 -29.12
CA VAL A 579 -15.27 -18.74 -29.90
C VAL A 579 -14.96 -18.58 -31.39
N TYR A 580 -14.98 -19.68 -32.14
CA TYR A 580 -14.58 -19.67 -33.54
C TYR A 580 -15.67 -20.14 -34.52
N ASP A 581 -16.69 -20.88 -34.05
CA ASP A 581 -17.79 -21.38 -34.88
C ASP A 581 -19.03 -21.63 -34.02
N GLY A 582 -20.16 -21.91 -34.66
CA GLY A 582 -21.41 -22.26 -34.00
C GLY A 582 -22.59 -22.29 -34.97
N SER A 583 -23.79 -22.26 -34.43
CA SER A 583 -24.99 -22.09 -35.22
C SER A 583 -26.12 -21.47 -34.38
N TYR A 584 -27.06 -20.87 -35.05
CA TYR A 584 -28.25 -20.28 -34.40
C TYR A 584 -29.54 -20.72 -35.08
N HIS A 585 -30.65 -20.53 -34.42
CA HIS A 585 -31.99 -20.76 -34.92
C HIS A 585 -32.79 -19.48 -34.88
N GLU A 586 -33.36 -19.07 -35.98
CA GLU A 586 -34.00 -17.76 -36.14
C GLU A 586 -35.09 -17.47 -35.10
N VAL A 587 -35.79 -18.49 -34.59
CA VAL A 587 -36.92 -18.35 -33.64
C VAL A 587 -36.51 -18.67 -32.21
N ASP A 588 -35.65 -19.68 -32.02
CA ASP A 588 -35.38 -20.26 -30.69
C ASP A 588 -34.06 -19.79 -30.08
N SER A 589 -33.23 -19.05 -30.83
CA SER A 589 -32.00 -18.49 -30.31
C SER A 589 -32.28 -17.23 -29.48
N SER A 590 -31.53 -17.10 -28.40
CA SER A 590 -31.59 -15.96 -27.50
C SER A 590 -30.22 -15.79 -26.81
N GLU A 591 -29.99 -14.59 -26.32
CA GLU A 591 -28.80 -14.26 -25.52
C GLU A 591 -28.62 -15.25 -24.35
N MET A 592 -29.72 -15.56 -23.63
CA MET A 592 -29.71 -16.53 -22.52
C MET A 592 -29.31 -17.94 -22.99
N ALA A 593 -29.77 -18.40 -24.14
CA ALA A 593 -29.43 -19.72 -24.65
C ALA A 593 -27.93 -19.83 -25.00
N PHE A 594 -27.34 -18.76 -25.58
CA PHE A 594 -25.90 -18.69 -25.83
C PHE A 594 -25.07 -18.54 -24.56
N LYS A 595 -25.56 -17.83 -23.56
CA LYS A 595 -24.95 -17.76 -22.22
C LYS A 595 -24.88 -19.15 -21.58
N VAL A 596 -25.97 -19.90 -21.63
CA VAL A 596 -25.99 -21.29 -21.14
C VAL A 596 -25.06 -22.19 -21.95
N ALA A 597 -25.03 -22.07 -23.30
CA ALA A 597 -24.12 -22.84 -24.15
C ALA A 597 -22.65 -22.56 -23.81
N GLY A 598 -22.27 -21.30 -23.57
CA GLY A 598 -20.95 -20.90 -23.11
C GLY A 598 -20.58 -21.52 -21.75
N SER A 599 -21.51 -21.46 -20.79
CA SER A 599 -21.33 -22.08 -19.47
C SER A 599 -21.12 -23.61 -19.55
N LEU A 600 -21.88 -24.29 -20.40
CA LEU A 600 -21.72 -25.74 -20.64
C LEU A 600 -20.40 -26.05 -21.33
N ALA A 601 -20.00 -25.22 -22.32
CA ALA A 601 -18.70 -25.36 -23.01
C ALA A 601 -17.54 -25.32 -22.00
N PHE A 602 -17.56 -24.37 -21.08
CA PHE A 602 -16.54 -24.25 -20.04
C PHE A 602 -16.49 -25.45 -19.11
N LYS A 603 -17.64 -25.91 -18.62
CA LYS A 603 -17.71 -27.07 -17.73
C LYS A 603 -17.19 -28.35 -18.40
N ASP A 604 -17.45 -28.53 -19.69
CA ASP A 604 -16.93 -29.67 -20.45
C ASP A 604 -15.45 -29.50 -20.79
N ALA A 605 -14.99 -28.28 -21.00
CA ALA A 605 -13.56 -27.99 -21.17
C ALA A 605 -12.78 -28.39 -19.92
N MET A 606 -13.22 -27.96 -18.74
CA MET A 606 -12.57 -28.28 -17.47
C MET A 606 -12.42 -29.80 -17.25
N LYS A 607 -13.40 -30.62 -17.65
CA LYS A 607 -13.30 -32.07 -17.52
C LYS A 607 -12.23 -32.69 -18.43
N LYS A 608 -11.94 -32.08 -19.57
CA LYS A 608 -11.03 -32.61 -20.60
C LYS A 608 -9.64 -32.02 -20.56
N ALA A 609 -9.50 -30.83 -19.99
CA ALA A 609 -8.30 -30.01 -20.08
C ALA A 609 -7.26 -30.30 -18.97
N ASP A 610 -7.38 -31.39 -18.22
CA ASP A 610 -6.49 -31.78 -17.12
C ASP A 610 -6.48 -30.69 -16.02
N PRO A 611 -7.57 -30.55 -15.26
CA PRO A 611 -7.71 -29.50 -14.26
C PRO A 611 -6.71 -29.66 -13.12
N ALA A 612 -6.24 -28.57 -12.58
CA ALA A 612 -5.27 -28.51 -11.50
C ALA A 612 -5.72 -27.53 -10.42
N LEU A 613 -5.48 -27.88 -9.17
CA LEU A 613 -5.65 -27.00 -8.03
C LEU A 613 -4.42 -26.11 -7.91
N LEU A 614 -4.64 -24.82 -7.63
CA LEU A 614 -3.62 -23.82 -7.37
C LEU A 614 -3.69 -23.39 -5.92
N GLU A 615 -2.52 -23.21 -5.31
CA GLU A 615 -2.37 -22.67 -3.96
C GLU A 615 -1.55 -21.37 -3.97
N PRO A 616 -1.85 -20.42 -3.08
CA PRO A 616 -1.06 -19.22 -2.95
C PRO A 616 0.29 -19.52 -2.31
N ILE A 617 1.35 -19.07 -2.97
CA ILE A 617 2.74 -19.15 -2.49
C ILE A 617 3.13 -17.81 -1.90
N MET A 618 3.64 -17.87 -0.69
CA MET A 618 4.13 -16.71 0.04
C MET A 618 5.65 -16.61 -0.11
N LYS A 619 6.14 -15.43 -0.44
CA LYS A 619 7.53 -15.09 -0.26
C LYS A 619 7.75 -14.81 1.23
N VAL A 620 8.68 -15.53 1.83
CA VAL A 620 8.94 -15.49 3.27
C VAL A 620 10.39 -15.10 3.49
N ASP A 621 10.60 -14.08 4.29
CA ASP A 621 11.90 -13.62 4.72
C ASP A 621 12.00 -13.80 6.22
N VAL A 622 12.90 -14.67 6.65
CA VAL A 622 13.08 -14.99 8.07
C VAL A 622 14.41 -14.46 8.55
N THR A 623 14.36 -13.53 9.48
CA THR A 623 15.55 -12.93 10.13
C THR A 623 15.81 -13.64 11.46
N MET A 624 17.02 -14.13 11.66
CA MET A 624 17.40 -14.82 12.89
C MET A 624 18.90 -14.70 13.14
N PRO A 625 19.36 -14.90 14.40
CA PRO A 625 20.78 -15.13 14.69
C PRO A 625 21.30 -16.38 13.95
N GLU A 626 22.56 -16.34 13.51
CA GLU A 626 23.18 -17.40 12.70
C GLU A 626 23.06 -18.80 13.32
N GLU A 627 23.09 -18.89 14.65
CA GLU A 627 22.99 -20.15 15.39
C GLU A 627 21.67 -20.92 15.14
N TYR A 628 20.58 -20.23 14.75
CA TYR A 628 19.26 -20.84 14.46
C TYR A 628 18.99 -21.10 12.98
N MET A 629 19.90 -20.70 12.10
CA MET A 629 19.70 -20.78 10.65
C MET A 629 19.37 -22.20 10.18
N GLY A 630 20.09 -23.22 10.72
CA GLY A 630 19.84 -24.61 10.35
C GLY A 630 18.44 -25.10 10.71
N ASP A 631 17.94 -24.73 11.88
CA ASP A 631 16.61 -25.09 12.35
C ASP A 631 15.51 -24.41 11.53
N VAL A 632 15.71 -23.14 11.16
CA VAL A 632 14.78 -22.37 10.32
C VAL A 632 14.72 -22.93 8.90
N ILE A 633 15.86 -23.22 8.28
CA ILE A 633 15.91 -23.84 6.95
C ILE A 633 15.23 -25.23 6.97
N GLY A 634 15.49 -26.01 8.00
CA GLY A 634 14.84 -27.31 8.19
C GLY A 634 13.33 -27.18 8.31
N ASP A 635 12.84 -26.19 9.04
CA ASP A 635 11.42 -25.93 9.22
C ASP A 635 10.75 -25.46 7.91
N ILE A 636 11.34 -24.50 7.20
CA ILE A 636 10.85 -24.03 5.90
C ILE A 636 10.74 -25.20 4.90
N ASN A 637 11.77 -26.05 4.82
CA ASN A 637 11.74 -27.24 3.95
C ASN A 637 10.65 -28.23 4.35
N SER A 638 10.41 -28.43 5.66
CA SER A 638 9.36 -29.31 6.16
C SER A 638 7.96 -28.81 5.80
N ARG A 639 7.80 -27.51 5.59
CA ARG A 639 6.57 -26.80 5.16
C ARG A 639 6.43 -26.71 3.65
N ARG A 640 7.05 -27.61 2.90
CA ARG A 640 7.10 -27.60 1.43
C ARG A 640 7.71 -26.31 0.84
N GLY A 641 8.46 -25.60 1.66
CA GLY A 641 9.12 -24.38 1.24
C GLY A 641 10.34 -24.64 0.36
N ARG A 642 10.66 -23.65 -0.45
CA ARG A 642 11.85 -23.62 -1.32
C ARG A 642 12.70 -22.42 -0.94
N ILE A 643 13.93 -22.67 -0.51
CA ILE A 643 14.88 -21.60 -0.19
C ILE A 643 15.38 -20.98 -1.50
N GLU A 644 15.32 -19.65 -1.58
CA GLU A 644 15.81 -18.87 -2.72
C GLU A 644 17.23 -18.35 -2.48
N GLY A 645 17.51 -17.87 -1.27
CA GLY A 645 18.80 -17.30 -0.93
C GLY A 645 18.94 -17.02 0.56
N MET A 646 20.12 -16.52 0.92
CA MET A 646 20.45 -16.11 2.28
C MET A 646 21.32 -14.87 2.23
N GLU A 647 21.10 -13.96 3.17
CA GLU A 647 21.88 -12.73 3.30
C GLU A 647 22.42 -12.59 4.72
N ASP A 648 23.63 -12.02 4.83
CA ASP A 648 24.22 -11.62 6.10
C ASP A 648 23.75 -10.19 6.43
N VAL A 649 23.12 -10.03 7.58
CA VAL A 649 22.76 -8.72 8.14
C VAL A 649 23.43 -8.50 9.45
N GLY A 650 23.74 -7.24 9.77
CA GLY A 650 24.50 -6.89 10.98
C GLY A 650 23.92 -7.51 12.26
N GLY A 651 24.50 -8.64 12.69
CA GLY A 651 24.10 -9.39 13.89
C GLY A 651 23.19 -10.60 13.67
N GLY A 652 22.94 -11.02 12.40
CA GLY A 652 22.14 -12.19 12.09
C GLY A 652 22.14 -12.54 10.61
N ARG A 653 21.23 -13.41 10.21
CA ARG A 653 21.01 -13.81 8.81
C ARG A 653 19.55 -13.68 8.43
N ILE A 654 19.30 -13.39 7.14
CA ILE A 654 17.98 -13.49 6.54
C ILE A 654 17.97 -14.71 5.62
N VAL A 655 16.97 -15.56 5.77
CA VAL A 655 16.67 -16.65 4.85
C VAL A 655 15.46 -16.26 4.02
N HIS A 656 15.64 -16.23 2.70
CA HIS A 656 14.58 -15.96 1.74
C HIS A 656 14.04 -17.29 1.19
N GLY A 657 12.73 -17.41 1.10
CA GLY A 657 12.13 -18.61 0.55
C GLY A 657 10.68 -18.40 0.11
N PHE A 658 10.18 -19.41 -0.60
CA PHE A 658 8.78 -19.49 -1.00
C PHE A 658 8.11 -20.65 -0.28
N VAL A 659 6.98 -20.40 0.38
CA VAL A 659 6.25 -21.40 1.15
C VAL A 659 4.75 -21.30 0.84
N PRO A 660 4.04 -22.43 0.66
CA PRO A 660 2.59 -22.38 0.53
C PRO A 660 1.92 -21.79 1.77
N LEU A 661 0.93 -20.91 1.59
CA LEU A 661 0.23 -20.27 2.70
C LEU A 661 -0.37 -21.28 3.69
N SER A 662 -0.88 -22.40 3.19
CA SER A 662 -1.46 -23.47 4.02
C SER A 662 -0.49 -24.04 5.06
N GLU A 663 0.82 -23.97 4.81
CA GLU A 663 1.88 -24.45 5.69
C GLU A 663 2.41 -23.38 6.65
N MET A 664 1.98 -22.12 6.47
CA MET A 664 2.45 -20.98 7.27
C MET A 664 1.60 -20.70 8.50
N PHE A 665 0.42 -21.31 8.63
CA PHE A 665 -0.41 -21.12 9.82
C PHE A 665 0.31 -21.58 11.09
N GLY A 666 0.33 -20.71 12.10
CA GLY A 666 1.05 -20.97 13.35
C GLY A 666 2.58 -20.81 13.27
N TYR A 667 3.13 -20.43 12.12
CA TYR A 667 4.58 -20.28 11.93
C TYR A 667 5.23 -19.31 12.91
N SER A 668 4.56 -18.23 13.25
CA SER A 668 5.05 -17.23 14.24
C SER A 668 5.39 -17.88 15.58
N THR A 669 4.52 -18.77 16.06
CA THR A 669 4.72 -19.51 17.31
C THR A 669 5.89 -20.50 17.21
N ASP A 670 5.95 -21.23 16.10
CA ASP A 670 7.01 -22.21 15.85
C ASP A 670 8.37 -21.54 15.71
N LEU A 671 8.44 -20.42 14.98
CA LEU A 671 9.67 -19.64 14.83
C LEU A 671 10.16 -19.10 16.18
N ARG A 672 9.27 -18.51 16.98
CA ARG A 672 9.61 -18.00 18.32
C ARG A 672 10.14 -19.11 19.23
N SER A 673 9.50 -20.28 19.19
CA SER A 673 9.93 -21.43 19.98
C SER A 673 11.32 -21.92 19.58
N ARG A 674 11.62 -22.00 18.27
CA ARG A 674 12.92 -22.47 17.74
C ARG A 674 14.05 -21.47 17.91
N THR A 675 13.73 -20.17 17.87
CA THR A 675 14.71 -19.09 17.94
C THR A 675 14.78 -18.41 19.32
N GLN A 676 14.13 -18.99 20.33
CA GLN A 676 14.03 -18.42 21.67
C GLN A 676 13.50 -16.97 21.68
N GLY A 677 12.57 -16.68 20.78
CA GLY A 677 11.96 -15.36 20.62
C GLY A 677 12.81 -14.36 19.84
N ARG A 678 13.99 -14.74 19.33
CA ARG A 678 14.91 -13.84 18.60
C ARG A 678 14.73 -13.86 17.08
N GLY A 679 13.94 -14.79 16.55
CA GLY A 679 13.57 -14.84 15.14
C GLY A 679 12.37 -13.98 14.84
N ASN A 680 12.41 -13.29 13.70
CA ASN A 680 11.29 -12.56 13.15
C ASN A 680 11.09 -12.98 11.70
N TYR A 681 9.87 -12.85 11.16
CA TYR A 681 9.62 -13.12 9.76
C TYR A 681 8.65 -12.12 9.18
N SER A 682 8.75 -11.94 7.88
CA SER A 682 7.73 -11.30 7.06
C SER A 682 7.33 -12.26 5.96
N MET A 683 6.06 -12.22 5.57
CA MET A 683 5.57 -12.94 4.40
C MET A 683 4.59 -12.09 3.63
N PHE A 684 4.59 -12.26 2.33
CA PHE A 684 3.66 -11.60 1.44
C PHE A 684 3.32 -12.53 0.28
N PHE A 685 2.14 -12.36 -0.25
CA PHE A 685 1.72 -13.10 -1.43
C PHE A 685 2.66 -12.80 -2.60
N ASP A 686 3.12 -13.84 -3.29
CA ASP A 686 3.96 -13.70 -4.47
C ASP A 686 3.24 -14.19 -5.73
N HIS A 687 2.81 -15.45 -5.75
CA HIS A 687 2.16 -16.05 -6.92
C HIS A 687 1.30 -17.26 -6.53
N TYR A 688 0.53 -17.75 -7.49
CA TYR A 688 -0.14 -19.05 -7.41
C TYR A 688 0.69 -20.14 -8.08
N GLU A 689 0.82 -21.29 -7.44
CA GLU A 689 1.52 -22.45 -7.98
C GLU A 689 0.62 -23.71 -7.92
N LYS A 690 0.87 -24.64 -8.82
CA LYS A 690 0.12 -25.89 -8.91
C LYS A 690 0.40 -26.79 -7.70
N VAL A 691 -0.65 -27.22 -7.04
CA VAL A 691 -0.57 -28.17 -5.91
C VAL A 691 -0.11 -29.55 -6.41
N PRO A 692 0.84 -30.22 -5.73
CA PRO A 692 1.19 -31.61 -6.03
C PRO A 692 -0.02 -32.54 -5.90
N LYS A 693 -0.16 -33.51 -6.80
CA LYS A 693 -1.37 -34.39 -6.87
C LYS A 693 -1.73 -35.05 -5.57
N ASN A 694 -0.75 -35.55 -4.81
CA ASN A 694 -0.96 -36.19 -3.52
C ASN A 694 -1.47 -35.22 -2.43
N VAL A 695 -1.16 -33.95 -2.54
CA VAL A 695 -1.61 -32.88 -1.63
C VAL A 695 -2.99 -32.38 -2.09
N GLN A 696 -3.18 -32.24 -3.42
CA GLN A 696 -4.47 -31.86 -4.02
C GLN A 696 -5.59 -32.80 -3.57
N GLU A 697 -5.38 -34.14 -3.62
CA GLU A 697 -6.38 -35.12 -3.17
C GLU A 697 -6.76 -34.88 -1.71
N LYS A 698 -5.79 -34.66 -0.83
CA LYS A 698 -6.05 -34.41 0.59
C LYS A 698 -6.85 -33.12 0.83
N ILE A 699 -6.52 -32.07 0.09
CA ILE A 699 -7.21 -30.77 0.20
C ILE A 699 -8.67 -30.93 -0.26
N LEU A 700 -8.90 -31.60 -1.39
CA LEU A 700 -10.23 -31.79 -1.94
C LEU A 700 -11.08 -32.69 -1.02
N ASP A 701 -10.52 -33.76 -0.48
CA ASP A 701 -11.21 -34.63 0.48
C ASP A 701 -11.60 -33.88 1.76
N ALA A 702 -10.69 -33.05 2.29
CA ALA A 702 -10.97 -32.21 3.46
C ALA A 702 -12.05 -31.17 3.17
N HIS A 703 -12.02 -30.56 1.98
CA HIS A 703 -13.01 -29.56 1.54
C HIS A 703 -14.41 -30.20 1.39
N LEU A 704 -14.51 -31.37 0.73
CA LEU A 704 -15.75 -32.11 0.61
C LEU A 704 -16.31 -32.59 1.96
N ALA A 705 -15.43 -33.01 2.89
CA ALA A 705 -15.84 -33.38 4.24
C ALA A 705 -16.37 -32.19 5.04
N ALA A 706 -15.84 -30.99 4.81
CA ALA A 706 -16.33 -29.77 5.43
C ALA A 706 -17.70 -29.32 4.89
N GLN A 707 -17.95 -29.50 3.58
CA GLN A 707 -19.23 -29.20 2.94
C GLN A 707 -20.37 -30.16 3.37
N ASN A 708 -20.04 -31.36 3.81
CA ASN A 708 -21.02 -32.38 4.22
C ASN A 708 -21.35 -32.37 5.73
N LYS A 709 -20.76 -31.46 6.49
CA LYS A 709 -21.04 -31.21 7.91
C LYS A 709 -21.98 -30.02 8.10
#